data_bc00bb109cebfab1994a8b2e1fe9d33a
#
_entry.id   bc00bb109cebfab1994a8b2e1fe9d33a
#
_cell.length_a   1.000
_cell.length_b   1.000
_cell.length_c   1.000
_cell.angle_alpha   90.00
_cell.angle_beta   90.00
_cell.angle_gamma   90.00
#
_symmetry.space_group_name_H-M   'P 1'
#
loop_
_entity.id
_entity.type
_entity.pdbx_description
1 polymer ?
#
loop_
_entity_poly.entity_id
_entity_poly.type
_entity_poly.pdbx_seq_one_letter_code
_entity_poly.pdbx_strand_id
1 'polypeptide(L)'
;MASNDYVDARTCAPCHATIARGYAQTGMAQAFSVPTAASVPNPKPYFHPASATWYEIAARNGAWFQRWWQIGTKGNRESTGEAQIDFVMGSGNHVRTYLHRTARGTLTELPLAWYAEAGGTWALNPGFDTADPPTGRKIGTDCMFCHNAYPANPPAGIEPVFTGQLPQGIDCQRCHGPGGNHLRAVQQPNAQPAAIRASIVNPARLAKDREMDVCAQCHLETTVRLLPNAIRRYDRAPFSYRPGEPFSAFQLTFDHAPGSGREDKFEIVSSVYRLRQSKCFLQSQGELQCRTCHNPHDIRHGQAGLDGYNKACASCHQSAKLPVASHPASATNCVNCHMPKRRTEDVVHAVVTDHRIQRRRPPNPLAPIAERHGPQWEYRGEVVPYGDGDELYTAVAQVMHESNLAAGIPRLQAQIASRKPTQPEFQMELGDALQRAGRPQESAAAYRAALEKQPQSPRLWARLAMPLRAAGQTKEPLEALRQSLAVDPNQPDVWLNLGLLESQLGDKPAAIQSFRKSIAQDAELAEGHASLAAVLAETGQTQEAEAELRTALSLRPALPAAHAQLAYLFASRGDLEQAIWHFARAGDAAINQFSYGVTLVRMNRFAEARVHLQKSLDADPNQPMAHELLGRLLAEAGKAPEAMAHFRDAIRLRPDFGQAHLNLAAALLRQGNRAAAAAEFRLAQSDPDPQIQKMAAAGLTAAGK
;
A
#
# COMPACT_ATOMS: atom_id res chain seq x y z
N MET A 1 -12.99 22.71 -36.49
CA MET A 1 -13.48 23.43 -35.29
C MET A 1 -12.35 23.43 -34.28
N ALA A 2 -11.97 24.59 -33.71
CA ALA A 2 -11.00 24.63 -32.64
C ALA A 2 -11.50 23.76 -31.47
N SER A 3 -10.65 22.93 -30.91
CA SER A 3 -11.02 22.05 -29.80
C SER A 3 -11.48 22.85 -28.58
N ASN A 4 -12.48 22.32 -27.85
CA ASN A 4 -12.86 22.92 -26.57
C ASN A 4 -11.87 22.47 -25.50
N ASP A 5 -10.78 23.21 -25.35
CA ASP A 5 -9.65 22.85 -24.52
C ASP A 5 -9.80 23.37 -23.08
N TYR A 6 -9.16 22.69 -22.15
CA TYR A 6 -8.95 23.19 -20.79
C TYR A 6 -8.00 24.39 -20.85
N VAL A 7 -8.31 25.41 -20.06
CA VAL A 7 -7.54 26.67 -19.99
C VAL A 7 -6.93 26.83 -18.60
N ASP A 8 -5.99 27.76 -18.46
CA ASP A 8 -5.50 28.13 -17.13
C ASP A 8 -6.67 28.67 -16.28
N ALA A 9 -6.97 27.99 -15.16
CA ALA A 9 -8.08 28.36 -14.29
C ALA A 9 -7.99 29.81 -13.74
N ARG A 10 -6.78 30.40 -13.70
CA ARG A 10 -6.57 31.78 -13.31
C ARG A 10 -7.28 32.78 -14.26
N THR A 11 -7.53 32.38 -15.49
CA THR A 11 -8.27 33.20 -16.47
C THR A 11 -9.75 33.38 -16.13
N CYS A 12 -10.30 32.56 -15.22
CA CYS A 12 -11.68 32.70 -14.74
C CYS A 12 -11.82 33.84 -13.72
N ALA A 13 -10.80 34.11 -12.92
CA ALA A 13 -10.85 35.01 -11.78
C ALA A 13 -11.14 36.47 -12.14
N PRO A 14 -10.63 37.09 -13.25
CA PRO A 14 -10.93 38.47 -13.59
C PRO A 14 -12.43 38.72 -13.77
N CYS A 15 -13.17 37.79 -14.35
CA CYS A 15 -14.62 37.95 -14.58
C CYS A 15 -15.46 37.43 -13.41
N HIS A 16 -14.95 36.43 -12.65
CA HIS A 16 -15.63 35.76 -11.53
C HIS A 16 -14.96 36.01 -10.17
N ALA A 17 -14.46 37.25 -9.94
CA ALA A 17 -13.57 37.57 -8.82
C ALA A 17 -14.13 37.20 -7.43
N THR A 18 -15.41 37.45 -7.17
CA THR A 18 -16.05 37.13 -5.88
C THR A 18 -16.15 35.60 -5.68
N ILE A 19 -16.55 34.88 -6.71
CA ILE A 19 -16.65 33.43 -6.69
C ILE A 19 -15.25 32.81 -6.51
N ALA A 20 -14.26 33.31 -7.25
CA ALA A 20 -12.89 32.80 -7.18
C ALA A 20 -12.28 33.01 -5.79
N ARG A 21 -12.51 34.14 -5.13
CA ARG A 21 -12.05 34.40 -3.75
C ARG A 21 -12.73 33.47 -2.73
N GLY A 22 -14.04 33.27 -2.83
CA GLY A 22 -14.77 32.33 -1.94
C GLY A 22 -14.29 30.91 -2.15
N TYR A 23 -14.19 30.49 -3.40
CA TYR A 23 -13.74 29.14 -3.75
C TYR A 23 -12.33 28.81 -3.26
N ALA A 24 -11.40 29.75 -3.35
CA ALA A 24 -10.02 29.56 -2.88
C ALA A 24 -9.91 29.19 -1.39
N GLN A 25 -10.96 29.48 -0.59
CA GLN A 25 -11.02 29.09 0.83
C GLN A 25 -11.65 27.72 1.07
N THR A 26 -12.16 27.06 0.04
CA THR A 26 -12.79 25.75 0.17
C THR A 26 -11.76 24.63 0.28
N GLY A 27 -12.14 23.52 0.92
CA GLY A 27 -11.29 22.33 1.00
C GLY A 27 -10.96 21.74 -0.37
N MET A 28 -11.84 21.87 -1.36
CA MET A 28 -11.58 21.41 -2.74
C MET A 28 -10.45 22.20 -3.40
N ALA A 29 -10.47 23.54 -3.30
CA ALA A 29 -9.39 24.38 -3.83
C ALA A 29 -8.05 24.14 -3.13
N GLN A 30 -8.07 23.67 -1.89
CA GLN A 30 -6.89 23.38 -1.06
C GLN A 30 -6.54 21.90 -1.01
N ALA A 31 -7.19 21.05 -1.83
CA ALA A 31 -7.00 19.60 -1.79
C ALA A 31 -5.59 19.13 -2.20
N PHE A 32 -4.82 19.98 -2.88
CA PHE A 32 -3.41 19.76 -3.24
C PHE A 32 -2.70 21.11 -3.28
N SER A 33 -1.60 21.26 -2.56
CA SER A 33 -0.89 22.54 -2.44
C SER A 33 0.61 22.36 -2.18
N VAL A 34 1.37 23.44 -2.40
CA VAL A 34 2.75 23.51 -1.86
C VAL A 34 2.71 23.65 -0.34
N PRO A 35 3.72 23.16 0.39
CA PRO A 35 3.75 23.23 1.84
C PRO A 35 3.92 24.68 2.34
N THR A 36 3.26 24.98 3.46
CA THR A 36 3.37 26.25 4.18
C THR A 36 3.50 25.97 5.68
N ALA A 37 3.93 26.93 6.49
CA ALA A 37 3.99 26.77 7.93
C ALA A 37 2.62 26.42 8.56
N ALA A 38 1.52 26.83 7.96
CA ALA A 38 0.17 26.49 8.42
C ALA A 38 -0.25 25.08 7.99
N SER A 39 0.24 24.59 6.85
CA SER A 39 -0.11 23.25 6.36
C SER A 39 0.84 22.15 6.87
N VAL A 40 2.02 22.51 7.39
CA VAL A 40 3.00 21.60 7.97
C VAL A 40 3.32 22.05 9.39
N PRO A 41 2.43 21.81 10.37
CA PRO A 41 2.70 22.15 11.77
C PRO A 41 3.87 21.31 12.29
N ASN A 42 4.71 21.87 13.15
CA ASN A 42 5.88 21.18 13.69
C ASN A 42 5.48 20.22 14.83
N PRO A 43 5.49 18.89 14.65
CA PRO A 43 5.15 17.93 15.69
C PRO A 43 6.30 17.69 16.65
N LYS A 44 5.99 17.12 17.82
CA LYS A 44 6.98 16.37 18.60
C LYS A 44 7.37 15.10 17.81
N PRO A 45 8.61 14.57 18.00
CA PRO A 45 8.97 13.31 17.40
C PRO A 45 7.95 12.20 17.71
N TYR A 46 7.55 11.47 16.69
CA TYR A 46 6.59 10.36 16.75
C TYR A 46 7.33 9.04 16.72
N PHE A 47 7.09 8.17 17.71
CA PHE A 47 7.67 6.84 17.76
C PHE A 47 6.65 5.80 17.28
N HIS A 48 7.05 4.99 16.32
CA HIS A 48 6.27 3.85 15.83
C HIS A 48 6.84 2.54 16.40
N PRO A 49 6.13 1.89 17.36
CA PRO A 49 6.67 0.73 18.07
C PRO A 49 6.92 -0.49 17.19
N ALA A 50 6.00 -0.76 16.23
CA ALA A 50 6.06 -1.97 15.41
C ALA A 50 7.32 -2.03 14.52
N SER A 51 7.76 -0.88 13.95
CA SER A 51 9.00 -0.77 13.17
C SER A 51 10.20 -0.28 13.96
N ALA A 52 10.01 0.02 15.26
CA ALA A 52 11.01 0.66 16.12
C ALA A 52 11.62 1.95 15.51
N THR A 53 10.82 2.70 14.73
CA THR A 53 11.26 3.87 13.98
C THR A 53 10.69 5.15 14.57
N TRP A 54 11.53 6.15 14.70
CA TRP A 54 11.16 7.51 15.04
C TRP A 54 10.95 8.34 13.79
N TYR A 55 9.95 9.22 13.82
CA TYR A 55 9.65 10.18 12.76
C TYR A 55 9.61 11.60 13.32
N GLU A 56 10.08 12.59 12.56
CA GLU A 56 9.94 14.01 12.88
C GLU A 56 9.74 14.84 11.60
N ILE A 57 9.15 16.01 11.73
CA ILE A 57 9.15 17.03 10.70
C ILE A 57 10.21 18.07 11.07
N ALA A 58 11.09 18.42 10.14
CA ALA A 58 12.10 19.43 10.30
C ALA A 58 11.99 20.52 9.23
N ALA A 59 12.10 21.77 9.63
CA ALA A 59 12.20 22.90 8.71
C ALA A 59 13.67 23.30 8.53
N ARG A 60 14.11 23.47 7.27
CA ARG A 60 15.48 23.89 6.94
C ARG A 60 15.47 24.74 5.67
N ASN A 61 16.01 25.96 5.75
CA ASN A 61 16.13 26.88 4.61
C ASN A 61 14.80 27.12 3.85
N GLY A 62 13.67 27.23 4.58
CA GLY A 62 12.35 27.44 3.99
C GLY A 62 11.67 26.20 3.39
N ALA A 63 12.31 25.04 3.44
CA ALA A 63 11.75 23.75 3.06
C ALA A 63 11.43 22.90 4.28
N TRP A 64 10.51 21.95 4.12
CA TRP A 64 10.13 20.98 5.15
C TRP A 64 10.59 19.60 4.74
N PHE A 65 11.02 18.82 5.74
CA PHE A 65 11.51 17.46 5.57
C PHE A 65 10.82 16.55 6.57
N GLN A 66 10.42 15.36 6.13
CA GLN A 66 10.11 14.27 7.02
C GLN A 66 11.37 13.45 7.22
N ARG A 67 11.77 13.24 8.49
CA ARG A 67 12.97 12.52 8.90
C ARG A 67 12.60 11.29 9.68
N TRP A 68 13.45 10.27 9.61
CA TRP A 68 13.29 9.04 10.36
C TRP A 68 14.62 8.47 10.80
N TRP A 69 14.58 7.69 11.86
CA TRP A 69 15.74 6.97 12.39
C TRP A 69 15.32 5.85 13.34
N GLN A 70 16.24 4.92 13.60
CA GLN A 70 16.15 3.93 14.68
C GLN A 70 17.21 4.21 15.73
N ILE A 71 17.06 3.61 16.93
CA ILE A 71 18.06 3.72 17.99
C ILE A 71 18.99 2.51 17.92
N GLY A 72 20.28 2.76 17.74
CA GLY A 72 21.33 1.74 17.67
C GLY A 72 21.77 1.22 19.04
N THR A 73 22.70 0.27 19.02
CA THR A 73 23.22 -0.42 20.22
C THR A 73 23.86 0.51 21.26
N LYS A 74 24.38 1.65 20.83
CA LYS A 74 25.04 2.67 21.69
C LYS A 74 24.12 3.86 22.00
N GLY A 75 22.82 3.76 21.69
CA GLY A 75 21.86 4.86 21.86
C GLY A 75 21.96 5.97 20.80
N ASN A 76 22.79 5.81 19.80
CA ASN A 76 22.92 6.72 18.66
C ASN A 76 21.79 6.51 17.64
N ARG A 77 21.58 7.48 16.76
CA ARG A 77 20.66 7.33 15.63
C ARG A 77 21.29 6.46 14.55
N GLU A 78 20.60 5.43 14.15
CA GLU A 78 20.94 4.50 13.06
C GLU A 78 19.84 4.53 11.99
N SER A 79 20.13 4.04 10.78
CA SER A 79 19.16 3.96 9.67
C SER A 79 18.47 5.31 9.43
N THR A 80 19.24 6.39 9.51
CA THR A 80 18.73 7.76 9.42
C THR A 80 18.47 8.14 7.96
N GLY A 81 17.28 8.63 7.69
CA GLY A 81 16.91 9.18 6.39
C GLY A 81 16.04 10.43 6.49
N GLU A 82 15.88 11.09 5.36
CA GLU A 82 14.98 12.23 5.22
C GLU A 82 14.44 12.31 3.79
N ALA A 83 13.21 12.82 3.63
CA ALA A 83 12.64 13.19 2.36
C ALA A 83 12.01 14.59 2.44
N GLN A 84 12.21 15.39 1.41
CA GLN A 84 11.60 16.72 1.33
C GLN A 84 10.08 16.57 1.16
N ILE A 85 9.33 17.41 1.84
CA ILE A 85 7.90 17.57 1.64
C ILE A 85 7.72 18.60 0.52
N ASP A 86 7.38 18.13 -0.68
CA ASP A 86 7.20 18.99 -1.86
C ASP A 86 5.75 19.42 -2.02
N PHE A 87 4.80 18.58 -1.60
CA PHE A 87 3.36 18.88 -1.66
C PHE A 87 2.63 18.38 -0.42
N VAL A 88 1.46 19.00 -0.21
CA VAL A 88 0.47 18.60 0.79
C VAL A 88 -0.78 18.16 0.04
N MET A 89 -1.23 16.95 0.25
CA MET A 89 -2.49 16.43 -0.27
C MET A 89 -3.54 16.36 0.86
N GLY A 90 -4.72 16.90 0.61
CA GLY A 90 -5.77 17.08 1.60
C GLY A 90 -5.78 18.50 2.19
N SER A 91 -6.98 19.07 2.34
CA SER A 91 -7.19 20.45 2.79
C SER A 91 -6.85 20.68 4.29
N GLY A 92 -6.76 19.61 5.06
CA GLY A 92 -6.60 19.66 6.51
C GLY A 92 -7.91 19.84 7.29
N ASN A 93 -9.06 19.80 6.64
CA ASN A 93 -10.33 19.73 7.35
C ASN A 93 -10.49 18.41 8.12
N HIS A 94 -9.84 17.33 7.64
CA HIS A 94 -9.85 15.99 8.23
C HIS A 94 -8.44 15.40 8.32
N VAL A 95 -7.70 15.42 7.22
CA VAL A 95 -6.36 14.85 7.10
C VAL A 95 -5.51 15.69 6.15
N ARG A 96 -4.20 15.70 6.38
CA ARG A 96 -3.16 16.11 5.44
C ARG A 96 -2.15 14.99 5.35
N THR A 97 -1.90 14.54 4.14
CA THR A 97 -0.76 13.69 3.85
C THR A 97 0.32 14.48 3.11
N TYR A 98 1.55 14.08 3.23
CA TYR A 98 2.70 14.79 2.70
C TYR A 98 3.33 13.98 1.58
N LEU A 99 3.67 14.66 0.50
CA LEU A 99 4.22 14.02 -0.68
C LEU A 99 5.63 14.52 -0.96
N HIS A 100 6.48 13.58 -1.28
CA HIS A 100 7.81 13.78 -1.83
C HIS A 100 7.77 13.64 -3.34
N ARG A 101 8.53 14.47 -4.05
CA ARG A 101 8.74 14.36 -5.48
C ARG A 101 10.16 13.89 -5.75
N THR A 102 10.31 12.66 -6.18
CA THR A 102 11.60 12.08 -6.49
C THR A 102 12.32 12.83 -7.62
N ALA A 103 13.61 12.66 -7.74
CA ALA A 103 14.39 13.24 -8.84
C ALA A 103 13.87 12.83 -10.24
N ARG A 104 13.23 11.65 -10.32
CA ARG A 104 12.56 11.16 -11.52
C ARG A 104 11.24 11.88 -11.83
N GLY A 105 10.66 12.56 -10.84
CA GLY A 105 9.37 13.22 -10.94
C GLY A 105 8.17 12.36 -10.57
N THR A 106 8.36 11.17 -10.01
CA THR A 106 7.29 10.40 -9.37
C THR A 106 6.91 11.06 -8.04
N LEU A 107 5.65 10.93 -7.63
CA LEU A 107 5.19 11.41 -6.34
C LEU A 107 5.05 10.25 -5.38
N THR A 108 5.59 10.41 -4.18
CA THR A 108 5.57 9.41 -3.13
C THR A 108 4.92 9.98 -1.88
N GLU A 109 3.91 9.32 -1.36
CA GLU A 109 3.31 9.65 -0.06
C GLU A 109 4.25 9.23 1.06
N LEU A 110 4.53 10.17 1.96
CA LEU A 110 5.39 9.95 3.12
C LEU A 110 4.62 9.29 4.28
N PRO A 111 5.31 8.55 5.17
CA PRO A 111 4.67 7.79 6.25
C PRO A 111 3.80 8.61 7.21
N LEU A 112 4.28 9.75 7.67
CA LEU A 112 3.62 10.53 8.73
C LEU A 112 2.60 11.49 8.15
N ALA A 113 1.38 11.49 8.69
CA ALA A 113 0.26 12.36 8.32
C ALA A 113 -0.25 13.16 9.52
N TRP A 114 -0.94 14.26 9.25
CA TRP A 114 -1.61 15.07 10.24
C TRP A 114 -3.15 14.90 10.13
N TYR A 115 -3.79 14.69 11.28
CA TYR A 115 -5.24 14.49 11.41
C TYR A 115 -5.85 15.60 12.26
N ALA A 116 -6.99 16.15 11.84
CA ALA A 116 -7.62 17.30 12.46
C ALA A 116 -8.36 16.99 13.78
N GLU A 117 -8.52 15.72 14.14
CA GLU A 117 -9.22 15.32 15.37
C GLU A 117 -8.53 15.90 16.62
N ALA A 118 -9.35 16.29 17.61
CA ALA A 118 -8.89 16.83 18.90
C ALA A 118 -7.92 18.02 18.82
N GLY A 119 -8.02 18.83 17.76
CA GLY A 119 -7.15 20.00 17.56
C GLY A 119 -5.86 19.71 16.83
N GLY A 120 -5.70 18.50 16.34
CA GLY A 120 -4.57 18.04 15.52
C GLY A 120 -3.72 16.97 16.19
N THR A 121 -3.56 15.86 15.53
CA THR A 121 -2.71 14.75 15.97
C THR A 121 -1.89 14.21 14.80
N TRP A 122 -0.73 13.66 15.12
CA TRP A 122 0.14 12.99 14.15
C TRP A 122 -0.01 11.48 14.28
N ALA A 123 -0.15 10.81 13.16
CA ALA A 123 -0.14 9.36 13.08
C ALA A 123 0.38 8.94 11.69
N LEU A 124 0.63 7.66 11.49
CA LEU A 124 1.02 7.15 10.19
C LEU A 124 -0.17 7.18 9.21
N ASN A 125 0.14 7.32 7.93
CA ASN A 125 -0.83 7.13 6.86
C ASN A 125 -1.34 5.68 6.84
N PRO A 126 -2.58 5.42 6.40
CA PRO A 126 -3.12 4.08 6.30
C PRO A 126 -2.19 3.14 5.50
N GLY A 127 -1.91 1.96 6.06
CA GLY A 127 -1.01 0.96 5.48
C GLY A 127 0.47 1.15 5.81
N PHE A 128 0.82 2.16 6.62
CA PHE A 128 2.18 2.31 7.15
C PHE A 128 2.31 1.81 8.60
N ASP A 129 1.21 1.50 9.27
CA ASP A 129 1.23 0.93 10.63
C ASP A 129 1.51 -0.58 10.59
N THR A 130 2.72 -0.94 10.16
CA THR A 130 3.22 -2.32 10.05
C THR A 130 4.64 -2.42 10.59
N ALA A 131 5.10 -3.64 10.89
CA ALA A 131 6.48 -3.84 11.34
C ALA A 131 7.53 -3.46 10.27
N ASP A 132 7.16 -3.53 9.01
CA ASP A 132 7.98 -3.15 7.85
C ASP A 132 7.19 -2.16 6.99
N PRO A 133 7.05 -0.89 7.42
CA PRO A 133 6.36 0.12 6.62
C PRO A 133 7.13 0.37 5.30
N PRO A 134 6.41 0.59 4.20
CA PRO A 134 7.05 0.97 2.95
C PRO A 134 7.79 2.32 3.09
N THR A 135 8.79 2.57 2.27
CA THR A 135 9.48 3.87 2.19
C THR A 135 8.50 4.99 1.88
N GLY A 136 7.52 4.69 1.05
CA GLY A 136 6.44 5.56 0.65
C GLY A 136 5.47 4.81 -0.25
N ARG A 137 4.32 5.42 -0.50
CA ARG A 137 3.33 4.90 -1.45
C ARG A 137 3.33 5.77 -2.70
N LYS A 138 3.53 5.15 -3.88
CA LYS A 138 3.50 5.87 -5.16
C LYS A 138 2.10 6.46 -5.39
N ILE A 139 2.05 7.73 -5.74
CA ILE A 139 0.81 8.46 -6.05
C ILE A 139 0.52 8.33 -7.54
N GLY A 140 -0.61 7.71 -7.84
CA GLY A 140 -1.08 7.48 -9.21
C GLY A 140 -1.94 8.60 -9.76
N THR A 141 -2.34 8.45 -11.02
CA THR A 141 -3.29 9.34 -11.69
C THR A 141 -4.65 9.35 -11.01
N ASP A 142 -5.06 8.26 -10.38
CA ASP A 142 -6.35 8.14 -9.71
C ASP A 142 -6.41 8.99 -8.43
N CYS A 143 -5.31 9.04 -7.65
CA CYS A 143 -5.20 9.96 -6.51
C CYS A 143 -5.29 11.42 -6.98
N MET A 144 -4.52 11.75 -8.02
CA MET A 144 -4.49 13.10 -8.58
C MET A 144 -5.80 13.48 -9.26
N PHE A 145 -6.58 12.51 -9.73
CA PHE A 145 -7.91 12.78 -10.30
C PHE A 145 -8.85 13.42 -9.28
N CYS A 146 -8.80 13.02 -8.01
CA CYS A 146 -9.66 13.56 -6.95
C CYS A 146 -9.06 14.77 -6.22
N HIS A 147 -7.72 14.94 -6.26
CA HIS A 147 -7.04 15.96 -5.47
C HIS A 147 -6.47 17.13 -6.28
N ASN A 148 -6.43 17.03 -7.61
CA ASN A 148 -5.75 18.00 -8.45
C ASN A 148 -6.66 18.49 -9.61
N ALA A 149 -6.34 19.63 -10.16
CA ALA A 149 -6.92 20.13 -11.41
C ALA A 149 -6.45 19.29 -12.61
N TYR A 150 -7.05 19.55 -13.80
CA TYR A 150 -6.58 18.88 -15.02
C TYR A 150 -5.13 19.28 -15.32
N PRO A 151 -4.19 18.35 -15.39
CA PRO A 151 -2.82 18.65 -15.78
C PRO A 151 -2.76 19.01 -17.27
N ALA A 152 -1.95 20.01 -17.61
CA ALA A 152 -1.73 20.40 -19.00
C ALA A 152 -1.15 19.23 -19.82
N ASN A 153 -0.27 18.45 -19.20
CA ASN A 153 0.30 17.23 -19.75
C ASN A 153 0.00 16.08 -18.77
N PRO A 154 -1.06 15.30 -18.98
CA PRO A 154 -1.32 14.14 -18.12
C PRO A 154 -0.13 13.17 -18.21
N PRO A 155 0.31 12.62 -17.07
CA PRO A 155 1.42 11.70 -17.06
C PRO A 155 1.12 10.46 -17.89
N ALA A 156 2.08 10.07 -18.70
CA ALA A 156 2.05 8.86 -19.51
C ALA A 156 3.05 7.83 -18.93
N GLY A 157 2.90 6.57 -19.34
CA GLY A 157 3.79 5.50 -18.93
C GLY A 157 3.23 4.60 -17.83
N ILE A 158 4.02 3.61 -17.43
CA ILE A 158 3.66 2.61 -16.40
C ILE A 158 3.60 3.27 -15.02
N GLU A 159 4.58 4.10 -14.73
CA GLU A 159 4.64 4.93 -13.53
C GLU A 159 4.36 6.37 -13.90
N PRO A 160 3.37 7.02 -13.25
CA PRO A 160 3.06 8.39 -13.55
C PRO A 160 4.20 9.31 -13.10
N VAL A 161 4.86 9.92 -14.08
CA VAL A 161 5.90 10.92 -13.89
C VAL A 161 5.27 12.30 -14.04
N PHE A 162 5.30 13.08 -12.97
CA PHE A 162 4.69 14.40 -12.90
C PHE A 162 5.77 15.46 -13.14
N THR A 163 5.86 15.97 -14.37
CA THR A 163 6.86 16.98 -14.77
C THR A 163 6.32 18.41 -14.62
N GLY A 164 7.24 19.36 -14.50
CA GLY A 164 6.90 20.78 -14.44
C GLY A 164 6.16 21.22 -13.17
N GLN A 165 5.43 22.32 -13.27
CA GLN A 165 4.61 22.85 -12.16
C GLN A 165 3.25 22.14 -12.16
N LEU A 166 2.91 21.53 -11.03
CA LEU A 166 1.60 20.88 -10.88
C LEU A 166 0.53 21.93 -10.53
N PRO A 167 -0.69 21.79 -11.08
CA PRO A 167 -1.83 22.58 -10.65
C PRO A 167 -2.10 22.37 -9.16
N GLN A 168 -2.66 23.36 -8.49
CA GLN A 168 -3.01 23.27 -7.08
C GLN A 168 -4.52 23.09 -6.91
N GLY A 169 -4.89 22.08 -6.10
CA GLY A 169 -6.28 21.79 -5.75
C GLY A 169 -7.17 21.45 -6.94
N ILE A 170 -8.46 21.41 -6.68
CA ILE A 170 -9.51 21.24 -7.67
C ILE A 170 -9.84 22.62 -8.23
N ASP A 171 -9.85 22.77 -9.54
CA ASP A 171 -10.18 24.03 -10.21
C ASP A 171 -11.63 24.11 -10.70
N CYS A 172 -12.00 25.27 -11.24
CA CYS A 172 -13.34 25.55 -11.75
C CYS A 172 -13.79 24.52 -12.82
N GLN A 173 -12.87 24.09 -13.66
CA GLN A 173 -13.16 23.25 -14.83
C GLN A 173 -13.43 21.78 -14.46
N ARG A 174 -13.08 21.36 -13.24
CA ARG A 174 -13.46 20.02 -12.73
C ARG A 174 -14.98 19.89 -12.58
N CYS A 175 -15.69 20.99 -12.35
CA CYS A 175 -17.13 21.02 -12.21
C CYS A 175 -17.83 21.64 -13.42
N HIS A 176 -17.18 22.59 -14.09
CA HIS A 176 -17.76 23.36 -15.19
C HIS A 176 -17.33 22.88 -16.59
N GLY A 177 -16.41 21.91 -16.67
CA GLY A 177 -15.84 21.44 -17.93
C GLY A 177 -14.88 22.45 -18.57
N PRO A 178 -14.36 22.13 -19.78
CA PRO A 178 -13.35 22.95 -20.44
C PRO A 178 -13.84 24.36 -20.75
N GLY A 179 -13.03 25.36 -20.39
CA GLY A 179 -13.37 26.80 -20.51
C GLY A 179 -13.09 27.45 -21.86
N GLY A 180 -12.44 26.72 -22.79
CA GLY A 180 -12.00 27.31 -24.07
C GLY A 180 -13.14 27.92 -24.90
N ASN A 181 -14.25 27.20 -25.04
CA ASN A 181 -15.44 27.75 -25.75
C ASN A 181 -16.05 28.95 -25.03
N HIS A 182 -16.04 28.93 -23.69
CA HIS A 182 -16.58 30.03 -22.90
C HIS A 182 -15.75 31.30 -23.07
N LEU A 183 -14.44 31.23 -23.03
CA LEU A 183 -13.57 32.37 -23.29
C LEU A 183 -13.77 32.93 -24.70
N ARG A 184 -13.86 32.07 -25.72
CA ARG A 184 -14.14 32.49 -27.08
C ARG A 184 -15.52 33.18 -27.21
N ALA A 185 -16.53 32.63 -26.55
CA ALA A 185 -17.86 33.21 -26.56
C ALA A 185 -17.92 34.59 -25.91
N VAL A 186 -17.20 34.80 -24.81
CA VAL A 186 -17.11 36.09 -24.12
C VAL A 186 -16.38 37.16 -24.96
N GLN A 187 -15.41 36.76 -25.79
CA GLN A 187 -14.61 37.66 -26.63
C GLN A 187 -15.31 38.07 -27.92
N GLN A 188 -16.43 37.44 -28.28
CA GLN A 188 -17.15 37.80 -29.51
C GLN A 188 -17.86 39.15 -29.38
N PRO A 189 -17.73 40.07 -30.34
CA PRO A 189 -18.51 41.29 -30.37
C PRO A 189 -20.01 40.93 -30.35
N ASN A 190 -20.79 41.60 -29.51
CA ASN A 190 -22.24 41.43 -29.37
C ASN A 190 -22.71 40.01 -28.92
N ALA A 191 -21.86 39.27 -28.23
CA ALA A 191 -22.22 37.95 -27.70
C ALA A 191 -23.44 38.03 -26.76
N GLN A 192 -24.47 37.27 -27.07
CA GLN A 192 -25.68 37.22 -26.25
C GLN A 192 -25.41 36.49 -24.92
N PRO A 193 -25.90 37.00 -23.77
CA PRO A 193 -25.69 36.37 -22.46
C PRO A 193 -26.14 34.91 -22.40
N ALA A 194 -27.16 34.55 -23.18
CA ALA A 194 -27.65 33.17 -23.29
C ALA A 194 -26.61 32.26 -23.97
N ALA A 195 -25.99 32.70 -25.06
CA ALA A 195 -24.95 31.99 -25.78
C ALA A 195 -23.68 31.82 -24.92
N ILE A 196 -23.25 32.85 -24.20
CA ILE A 196 -22.16 32.81 -23.25
C ILE A 196 -22.44 31.78 -22.17
N ARG A 197 -23.64 31.77 -21.58
CA ARG A 197 -24.02 30.81 -20.55
C ARG A 197 -24.14 29.36 -21.05
N ALA A 198 -24.44 29.17 -22.33
CA ALA A 198 -24.54 27.83 -22.94
C ALA A 198 -23.17 27.26 -23.34
N SER A 199 -22.12 28.09 -23.41
CA SER A 199 -20.78 27.68 -23.84
C SER A 199 -19.95 26.97 -22.76
N ILE A 200 -20.48 26.85 -21.54
CA ILE A 200 -19.84 26.14 -20.39
C ILE A 200 -20.91 25.43 -19.58
N VAL A 201 -20.55 24.30 -18.98
CA VAL A 201 -21.46 23.54 -18.11
C VAL A 201 -21.72 24.31 -16.82
N ASN A 202 -22.99 24.39 -16.43
CA ASN A 202 -23.38 24.79 -15.09
C ASN A 202 -24.08 23.64 -14.41
N PRO A 203 -23.46 22.99 -13.40
CA PRO A 203 -24.03 21.84 -12.70
C PRO A 203 -25.48 22.06 -12.23
N ALA A 204 -25.80 23.28 -11.81
CA ALA A 204 -27.15 23.66 -11.37
C ALA A 204 -28.24 23.54 -12.44
N ARG A 205 -27.89 23.43 -13.71
CA ARG A 205 -28.81 23.32 -14.86
C ARG A 205 -28.85 21.93 -15.47
N LEU A 206 -28.03 21.02 -14.98
CA LEU A 206 -28.04 19.64 -15.40
C LEU A 206 -29.27 18.90 -14.83
N ALA A 207 -29.64 17.80 -15.46
CA ALA A 207 -30.53 16.84 -14.86
C ALA A 207 -29.96 16.36 -13.51
N LYS A 208 -30.81 16.01 -12.55
CA LYS A 208 -30.43 15.73 -11.16
C LYS A 208 -29.39 14.62 -11.01
N ASP A 209 -29.48 13.58 -11.81
CA ASP A 209 -28.49 12.52 -11.88
C ASP A 209 -27.12 13.03 -12.35
N ARG A 210 -27.09 13.89 -13.39
CA ARG A 210 -25.87 14.50 -13.93
C ARG A 210 -25.28 15.56 -12.99
N GLU A 211 -26.12 16.28 -12.26
CA GLU A 211 -25.68 17.18 -11.19
C GLU A 211 -24.97 16.38 -10.10
N MET A 212 -25.53 15.27 -9.66
CA MET A 212 -24.94 14.38 -8.66
C MET A 212 -23.63 13.75 -9.16
N ASP A 213 -23.55 13.36 -10.43
CA ASP A 213 -22.36 12.79 -11.06
C ASP A 213 -21.14 13.70 -10.98
N VAL A 214 -21.35 15.03 -11.04
CA VAL A 214 -20.25 16.01 -10.87
C VAL A 214 -19.64 15.92 -9.46
N CYS A 215 -20.43 15.62 -8.43
CA CYS A 215 -19.91 15.43 -7.07
C CYS A 215 -19.36 14.00 -6.91
N ALA A 216 -20.04 13.02 -7.49
CA ALA A 216 -19.72 11.61 -7.39
C ALA A 216 -18.33 11.27 -7.97
N GLN A 217 -17.81 12.04 -8.92
CA GLN A 217 -16.46 11.83 -9.47
C GLN A 217 -15.36 11.73 -8.41
N CYS A 218 -15.54 12.36 -7.23
CA CYS A 218 -14.59 12.37 -6.13
C CYS A 218 -15.19 11.97 -4.78
N HIS A 219 -16.53 11.97 -4.62
CA HIS A 219 -17.21 11.74 -3.36
C HIS A 219 -18.08 10.47 -3.33
N LEU A 220 -17.78 9.52 -4.23
CA LEU A 220 -18.48 8.23 -4.32
C LEU A 220 -17.52 7.07 -4.06
N GLU A 221 -17.42 6.66 -2.82
CA GLU A 221 -16.75 5.43 -2.40
C GLU A 221 -17.77 4.45 -1.83
N THR A 222 -17.80 3.25 -2.35
CA THR A 222 -18.86 2.27 -2.16
C THR A 222 -18.38 0.94 -1.62
N THR A 223 -17.05 0.71 -1.62
CA THR A 223 -16.45 -0.53 -1.09
C THR A 223 -15.47 -0.21 0.01
N VAL A 224 -15.16 -1.20 0.85
CA VAL A 224 -14.04 -1.11 1.79
C VAL A 224 -12.71 -1.19 1.05
N ARG A 225 -11.67 -0.65 1.65
CA ARG A 225 -10.30 -0.72 1.14
C ARG A 225 -9.92 -2.13 0.71
N LEU A 226 -9.12 -2.24 -0.34
CA LEU A 226 -8.68 -3.40 -1.12
C LEU A 226 -9.66 -3.83 -2.23
N LEU A 227 -10.95 -3.53 -2.14
CA LEU A 227 -11.84 -3.77 -3.28
C LEU A 227 -11.87 -2.55 -4.20
N PRO A 228 -12.00 -2.74 -5.51
CA PRO A 228 -12.20 -1.62 -6.41
C PRO A 228 -13.58 -1.02 -6.17
N ASN A 229 -13.63 0.20 -5.61
CA ASN A 229 -14.87 0.97 -5.58
C ASN A 229 -15.27 1.41 -6.98
N ALA A 230 -14.29 1.57 -7.88
CA ALA A 230 -14.50 2.05 -9.23
C ALA A 230 -13.43 1.53 -10.20
N ILE A 231 -13.85 1.31 -11.45
CA ILE A 231 -12.95 0.97 -12.56
C ILE A 231 -13.20 1.95 -13.70
N ARG A 232 -12.17 2.75 -14.03
CA ARG A 232 -12.22 3.59 -15.23
C ARG A 232 -12.34 2.70 -16.46
N ARG A 233 -13.21 3.06 -17.40
CA ARG A 233 -13.32 2.32 -18.66
C ARG A 233 -11.99 2.34 -19.40
N TYR A 234 -11.57 1.22 -19.91
CA TYR A 234 -10.24 1.04 -20.51
C TYR A 234 -10.05 1.81 -21.82
N ASP A 235 -11.14 2.23 -22.45
CA ASP A 235 -11.16 3.14 -23.60
C ASP A 235 -11.14 4.63 -23.22
N ARG A 236 -11.10 4.95 -21.91
CA ARG A 236 -11.07 6.33 -21.41
C ARG A 236 -9.70 6.68 -20.83
N ALA A 237 -9.13 7.80 -21.29
CA ALA A 237 -7.89 8.31 -20.72
C ALA A 237 -8.09 8.85 -19.29
N PRO A 238 -7.07 8.85 -18.42
CA PRO A 238 -7.10 9.59 -17.16
C PRO A 238 -7.55 11.03 -17.40
N PHE A 239 -8.33 11.60 -16.49
CA PHE A 239 -8.85 12.97 -16.57
C PHE A 239 -9.76 13.28 -17.79
N SER A 240 -10.28 12.26 -18.51
CA SER A 240 -11.14 12.48 -19.67
C SER A 240 -12.62 12.67 -19.34
N TYR A 241 -13.02 12.56 -18.05
CA TYR A 241 -14.40 12.85 -17.62
C TYR A 241 -14.77 14.30 -17.91
N ARG A 242 -15.95 14.52 -18.48
CA ARG A 242 -16.50 15.84 -18.73
C ARG A 242 -17.80 16.04 -17.96
N PRO A 243 -17.90 17.06 -17.10
CA PRO A 243 -19.14 17.39 -16.40
C PRO A 243 -20.33 17.49 -17.37
N GLY A 244 -21.43 16.81 -17.00
CA GLY A 244 -22.63 16.71 -17.82
C GLY A 244 -22.77 15.41 -18.61
N GLU A 245 -21.70 14.65 -18.85
CA GLU A 245 -21.82 13.26 -19.32
C GLU A 245 -22.17 12.31 -18.16
N PRO A 246 -22.77 11.14 -18.42
CA PRO A 246 -22.92 10.11 -17.39
C PRO A 246 -21.57 9.72 -16.79
N PHE A 247 -21.48 9.67 -15.46
CA PHE A 247 -20.22 9.24 -14.85
C PHE A 247 -19.90 7.78 -15.19
N SER A 248 -20.92 6.94 -15.38
CA SER A 248 -20.78 5.55 -15.83
C SER A 248 -20.20 5.40 -17.26
N ALA A 249 -20.23 6.44 -18.09
CA ALA A 249 -19.55 6.47 -19.38
C ALA A 249 -18.02 6.67 -19.25
N PHE A 250 -17.55 7.14 -18.11
CA PHE A 250 -16.14 7.30 -17.79
C PHE A 250 -15.64 6.19 -16.86
N GLN A 251 -16.40 5.89 -15.80
CA GLN A 251 -16.00 5.00 -14.72
C GLN A 251 -17.21 4.23 -14.19
N LEU A 252 -17.06 2.93 -14.01
CA LEU A 252 -18.06 2.09 -13.38
C LEU A 252 -17.77 1.95 -11.90
N THR A 253 -18.81 1.95 -11.08
CA THR A 253 -18.71 1.85 -9.61
C THR A 253 -19.26 0.51 -9.15
N PHE A 254 -18.68 -0.07 -8.12
CA PHE A 254 -19.01 -1.38 -7.58
C PHE A 254 -19.28 -1.33 -6.08
N ASP A 255 -20.01 -2.31 -5.57
CA ASP A 255 -20.35 -2.45 -4.16
C ASP A 255 -20.23 -3.90 -3.72
N HIS A 256 -20.25 -4.15 -2.43
CA HIS A 256 -20.44 -5.48 -1.86
C HIS A 256 -21.84 -6.00 -2.17
N ALA A 257 -21.96 -7.31 -2.34
CA ALA A 257 -23.28 -7.92 -2.51
C ALA A 257 -24.21 -7.62 -1.33
N PRO A 258 -25.49 -7.36 -1.56
CA PRO A 258 -26.48 -7.18 -0.49
C PRO A 258 -26.51 -8.40 0.46
N GLY A 259 -26.65 -8.15 1.75
CA GLY A 259 -26.62 -9.20 2.77
C GLY A 259 -25.22 -9.64 3.18
N SER A 260 -24.17 -8.98 2.71
CA SER A 260 -22.78 -9.27 3.07
C SER A 260 -22.35 -8.81 4.46
N GLY A 261 -23.21 -8.06 5.17
CA GLY A 261 -22.87 -7.41 6.44
C GLY A 261 -22.01 -6.16 6.30
N ARG A 262 -21.85 -5.64 5.06
CA ARG A 262 -21.06 -4.43 4.76
C ARG A 262 -21.91 -3.21 4.43
N GLU A 263 -23.21 -3.26 4.69
CA GLU A 263 -24.17 -2.20 4.35
C GLU A 263 -23.97 -0.89 5.14
N ASP A 264 -23.37 -0.97 6.35
CA ASP A 264 -23.08 0.21 7.18
C ASP A 264 -21.60 0.63 7.17
N LYS A 265 -20.81 0.15 6.20
CA LYS A 265 -19.43 0.61 6.01
C LYS A 265 -19.35 2.12 5.82
N PHE A 266 -18.27 2.72 6.33
CA PHE A 266 -18.12 4.17 6.32
C PHE A 266 -16.69 4.58 5.99
N GLU A 267 -16.51 5.06 4.78
CA GLU A 267 -15.24 5.46 4.19
C GLU A 267 -15.15 6.99 4.07
N ILE A 268 -13.92 7.53 4.00
CA ILE A 268 -13.69 8.98 4.10
C ILE A 268 -14.37 9.77 2.98
N VAL A 269 -14.48 9.21 1.77
CA VAL A 269 -15.08 9.88 0.60
C VAL A 269 -16.43 9.29 0.18
N SER A 270 -17.13 8.60 1.10
CA SER A 270 -18.41 7.93 0.84
C SER A 270 -19.65 8.85 0.91
N SER A 271 -19.48 10.18 0.85
CA SER A 271 -20.58 11.14 1.09
C SER A 271 -21.79 10.93 0.17
N VAL A 272 -21.59 10.73 -1.14
CA VAL A 272 -22.68 10.47 -2.10
C VAL A 272 -23.33 9.11 -1.84
N TYR A 273 -22.53 8.07 -1.58
CA TYR A 273 -23.01 6.74 -1.26
C TYR A 273 -23.91 6.75 -0.01
N ARG A 274 -23.47 7.41 1.04
CA ARG A 274 -24.19 7.52 2.31
C ARG A 274 -25.47 8.38 2.18
N LEU A 275 -25.40 9.48 1.41
CA LEU A 275 -26.60 10.32 1.17
C LEU A 275 -27.68 9.54 0.44
N ARG A 276 -27.33 8.78 -0.60
CA ARG A 276 -28.29 7.96 -1.37
C ARG A 276 -28.98 6.87 -0.56
N GLN A 277 -28.42 6.45 0.58
CA GLN A 277 -29.06 5.54 1.54
C GLN A 277 -30.06 6.23 2.46
N SER A 278 -30.10 7.56 2.50
CA SER A 278 -30.98 8.32 3.39
C SER A 278 -32.42 8.27 2.91
N LYS A 279 -33.37 8.06 3.84
CA LYS A 279 -34.79 8.14 3.52
C LYS A 279 -35.17 9.49 2.92
N CYS A 280 -34.56 10.57 3.37
CA CYS A 280 -34.78 11.92 2.82
C CYS A 280 -34.45 11.96 1.32
N PHE A 281 -33.31 11.39 0.90
CA PHE A 281 -32.93 11.31 -0.51
C PHE A 281 -33.93 10.46 -1.31
N LEU A 282 -34.23 9.25 -0.84
CA LEU A 282 -35.12 8.31 -1.51
C LEU A 282 -36.53 8.85 -1.67
N GLN A 283 -37.08 9.51 -0.62
CA GLN A 283 -38.42 10.06 -0.63
C GLN A 283 -38.53 11.39 -1.41
N SER A 284 -37.42 12.12 -1.55
CA SER A 284 -37.36 13.33 -2.39
C SER A 284 -37.28 13.03 -3.88
N GLN A 285 -37.25 11.74 -4.28
CA GLN A 285 -37.10 11.33 -5.67
C GLN A 285 -35.87 11.98 -6.36
N GLY A 286 -34.77 12.14 -5.59
CA GLY A 286 -33.52 12.73 -6.08
C GLY A 286 -33.48 14.26 -6.06
N GLU A 287 -34.51 14.97 -5.60
CA GLU A 287 -34.49 16.42 -5.45
C GLU A 287 -33.47 16.91 -4.38
N LEU A 288 -33.18 16.08 -3.38
CA LEU A 288 -32.15 16.38 -2.38
C LEU A 288 -30.76 16.19 -3.00
N GLN A 289 -30.12 17.28 -3.40
CA GLN A 289 -28.80 17.33 -4.01
C GLN A 289 -27.76 17.86 -3.02
N CYS A 290 -26.47 17.69 -3.32
CA CYS A 290 -25.38 18.25 -2.50
C CYS A 290 -25.54 19.77 -2.32
N ARG A 291 -25.95 20.48 -3.37
CA ARG A 291 -26.20 21.92 -3.35
C ARG A 291 -27.40 22.36 -2.50
N THR A 292 -28.27 21.45 -2.11
CA THR A 292 -29.35 21.75 -1.18
C THR A 292 -28.78 22.24 0.17
N CYS A 293 -27.63 21.68 0.57
CA CYS A 293 -26.96 21.99 1.84
C CYS A 293 -25.65 22.74 1.67
N HIS A 294 -24.95 22.58 0.54
CA HIS A 294 -23.62 23.14 0.29
C HIS A 294 -23.60 24.13 -0.87
N ASN A 295 -22.99 25.30 -0.65
CA ASN A 295 -22.55 26.14 -1.77
C ASN A 295 -21.12 25.73 -2.13
N PRO A 296 -20.85 25.08 -3.28
CA PRO A 296 -19.52 24.61 -3.65
C PRO A 296 -18.48 25.73 -3.83
N HIS A 297 -18.94 26.99 -4.00
CA HIS A 297 -18.07 28.15 -4.12
C HIS A 297 -17.77 28.86 -2.80
N ASP A 298 -18.53 28.54 -1.73
CA ASP A 298 -18.42 29.18 -0.42
C ASP A 298 -18.91 28.20 0.64
N ILE A 299 -18.08 27.21 0.97
CA ILE A 299 -18.41 26.21 2.01
C ILE A 299 -18.14 26.85 3.38
N ARG A 300 -19.22 27.23 4.06
CA ARG A 300 -19.16 27.86 5.37
C ARG A 300 -18.89 26.82 6.47
N HIS A 301 -18.11 27.22 7.45
CA HIS A 301 -17.75 26.42 8.61
C HIS A 301 -18.32 27.01 9.90
N GLY A 302 -18.26 26.26 10.99
CA GLY A 302 -18.72 26.70 12.32
C GLY A 302 -20.22 26.99 12.35
N GLN A 303 -20.63 27.99 13.14
CA GLN A 303 -22.05 28.31 13.37
C GLN A 303 -22.76 28.73 12.09
N ALA A 304 -22.14 29.54 11.23
CA ALA A 304 -22.73 29.97 9.97
C ALA A 304 -23.02 28.82 9.00
N GLY A 305 -22.18 27.77 9.03
CA GLY A 305 -22.45 26.53 8.29
C GLY A 305 -23.64 25.77 8.87
N LEU A 306 -23.69 25.60 10.19
CA LEU A 306 -24.78 24.92 10.89
C LEU A 306 -26.13 25.59 10.65
N ASP A 307 -26.20 26.92 10.69
CA ASP A 307 -27.41 27.68 10.42
C ASP A 307 -27.91 27.45 8.99
N GLY A 308 -27.00 27.40 8.03
CA GLY A 308 -27.31 27.06 6.63
C GLY A 308 -27.89 25.66 6.49
N TYR A 309 -27.27 24.66 7.12
CA TYR A 309 -27.73 23.26 7.09
C TYR A 309 -29.07 23.09 7.81
N ASN A 310 -29.27 23.72 8.95
CA ASN A 310 -30.54 23.69 9.67
C ASN A 310 -31.65 24.34 8.81
N LYS A 311 -31.37 25.45 8.12
CA LYS A 311 -32.32 26.07 7.19
C LYS A 311 -32.70 25.13 6.04
N ALA A 312 -31.73 24.39 5.48
CA ALA A 312 -32.00 23.38 4.46
C ALA A 312 -32.92 22.26 5.01
N CYS A 313 -32.70 21.78 6.24
CA CYS A 313 -33.59 20.81 6.87
C CYS A 313 -35.00 21.39 7.08
N ALA A 314 -35.10 22.63 7.55
CA ALA A 314 -36.37 23.31 7.85
C ALA A 314 -37.23 23.59 6.59
N SER A 315 -36.64 23.58 5.38
CA SER A 315 -37.41 23.74 4.14
C SER A 315 -38.40 22.57 3.90
N CYS A 316 -38.11 21.39 4.46
CA CYS A 316 -38.98 20.22 4.40
C CYS A 316 -39.60 19.87 5.76
N HIS A 317 -38.87 20.12 6.86
CA HIS A 317 -39.28 19.78 8.24
C HIS A 317 -39.74 21.01 9.00
N GLN A 318 -41.05 21.18 9.14
CA GLN A 318 -41.62 22.27 9.94
C GLN A 318 -41.44 21.95 11.44
N SER A 319 -40.74 22.79 12.19
CA SER A 319 -40.42 22.59 13.60
C SER A 319 -41.66 22.34 14.48
N ALA A 320 -42.78 23.02 14.19
CA ALA A 320 -44.04 22.83 14.90
C ALA A 320 -44.67 21.43 14.71
N LYS A 321 -44.23 20.64 13.75
CA LYS A 321 -44.72 19.28 13.47
C LYS A 321 -43.80 18.17 13.98
N LEU A 322 -42.66 18.54 14.60
CA LEU A 322 -41.72 17.54 15.14
C LEU A 322 -42.21 17.06 16.53
N PRO A 323 -42.07 15.75 16.83
CA PRO A 323 -42.47 15.23 18.15
C PRO A 323 -41.65 15.86 19.27
N VAL A 324 -42.31 16.57 20.20
CA VAL A 324 -41.64 17.29 21.30
C VAL A 324 -40.81 16.36 22.20
N ALA A 325 -41.26 15.12 22.41
CA ALA A 325 -40.53 14.15 23.20
C ALA A 325 -39.15 13.77 22.66
N SER A 326 -38.94 13.83 21.34
CA SER A 326 -37.69 13.53 20.70
C SER A 326 -36.94 14.76 20.16
N HIS A 327 -37.57 15.93 20.14
CA HIS A 327 -37.03 17.19 19.68
C HIS A 327 -37.26 18.29 20.72
N PRO A 328 -36.48 18.33 21.82
CA PRO A 328 -36.62 19.38 22.82
C PRO A 328 -36.41 20.77 22.20
N ALA A 329 -37.09 21.79 22.74
CA ALA A 329 -37.00 23.16 22.22
C ALA A 329 -35.55 23.72 22.19
N SER A 330 -34.64 23.14 22.97
CA SER A 330 -33.22 23.46 23.01
C SER A 330 -32.41 22.78 21.87
N ALA A 331 -33.01 21.87 21.10
CA ALA A 331 -32.32 21.18 19.99
C ALA A 331 -32.28 22.09 18.79
N THR A 332 -31.23 22.91 18.68
CA THR A 332 -31.04 23.89 17.62
C THR A 332 -30.15 23.34 16.49
N ASN A 333 -29.64 22.09 16.57
CA ASN A 333 -28.70 21.53 15.65
C ASN A 333 -29.14 20.15 15.11
N CYS A 334 -29.75 20.15 13.94
CA CYS A 334 -30.25 18.93 13.27
C CYS A 334 -29.08 18.00 12.89
N VAL A 335 -27.97 18.56 12.40
CA VAL A 335 -26.84 17.81 11.87
C VAL A 335 -26.17 16.95 12.92
N ASN A 336 -25.97 17.46 14.13
CA ASN A 336 -25.30 16.72 15.19
C ASN A 336 -26.04 15.44 15.62
N CYS A 337 -27.37 15.42 15.47
CA CYS A 337 -28.19 14.26 15.80
C CYS A 337 -28.41 13.33 14.60
N HIS A 338 -28.70 13.91 13.42
CA HIS A 338 -29.13 13.15 12.26
C HIS A 338 -28.01 12.84 11.27
N MET A 339 -26.89 13.55 11.33
CA MET A 339 -25.68 13.36 10.54
C MET A 339 -24.43 13.38 11.44
N PRO A 340 -24.31 12.44 12.39
CA PRO A 340 -23.23 12.49 13.37
C PRO A 340 -21.86 12.37 12.72
N LYS A 341 -20.86 12.94 13.36
CA LYS A 341 -19.47 12.63 13.03
C LYS A 341 -19.19 11.18 13.38
N ARG A 342 -18.52 10.48 12.48
CA ARG A 342 -18.06 9.10 12.63
C ARG A 342 -16.59 8.98 12.27
N ARG A 343 -15.93 7.99 12.86
CA ARG A 343 -14.61 7.55 12.47
C ARG A 343 -14.72 6.68 11.21
N THR A 344 -13.82 6.88 10.23
CA THR A 344 -13.83 6.13 8.96
C THR A 344 -13.07 4.81 9.10
N GLU A 345 -13.43 3.82 8.27
CA GLU A 345 -12.82 2.48 8.33
C GLU A 345 -11.54 2.37 7.50
N ASP A 346 -11.43 3.16 6.45
CA ASP A 346 -10.29 3.22 5.52
C ASP A 346 -9.15 4.11 6.03
N VAL A 347 -9.50 5.18 6.76
CA VAL A 347 -8.56 6.14 7.35
C VAL A 347 -8.88 6.26 8.84
N VAL A 348 -8.46 5.28 9.62
CA VAL A 348 -8.91 5.07 11.02
C VAL A 348 -8.68 6.23 11.99
N HIS A 349 -7.81 7.17 11.63
CA HIS A 349 -7.58 8.39 12.41
C HIS A 349 -8.43 9.58 11.94
N ALA A 350 -9.19 9.45 10.86
CA ALA A 350 -10.06 10.51 10.36
C ALA A 350 -11.48 10.41 10.93
N VAL A 351 -12.04 11.58 11.22
CA VAL A 351 -13.42 11.74 11.68
C VAL A 351 -14.13 12.69 10.74
N VAL A 352 -15.19 12.20 10.09
CA VAL A 352 -15.98 12.96 9.11
C VAL A 352 -17.46 12.89 9.41
N THR A 353 -18.26 13.78 8.84
CA THR A 353 -19.72 13.77 8.99
C THR A 353 -20.33 12.66 8.14
N ASP A 354 -21.11 11.77 8.75
CA ASP A 354 -21.86 10.74 8.03
C ASP A 354 -23.05 11.38 7.30
N HIS A 355 -23.04 11.31 5.96
CA HIS A 355 -24.08 11.87 5.10
C HIS A 355 -25.34 10.98 5.03
N ARG A 356 -25.37 9.82 5.68
CA ARG A 356 -26.60 9.07 5.89
C ARG A 356 -27.45 9.77 6.93
N ILE A 357 -28.48 10.49 6.49
CA ILE A 357 -29.43 11.16 7.37
C ILE A 357 -30.32 10.10 8.06
N GLN A 358 -30.23 9.98 9.36
CA GLN A 358 -30.84 8.87 10.12
C GLN A 358 -31.54 9.36 11.40
N ARG A 359 -32.55 8.62 11.83
CA ARG A 359 -33.34 8.97 13.03
C ARG A 359 -32.61 8.69 14.35
N ARG A 360 -31.72 7.72 14.37
CA ARG A 360 -30.97 7.30 15.57
C ARG A 360 -29.48 7.43 15.30
N ARG A 361 -28.78 8.01 16.23
CA ARG A 361 -27.33 8.08 16.20
C ARG A 361 -26.76 6.67 16.38
N PRO A 362 -25.73 6.25 15.61
CA PRO A 362 -25.04 5.00 15.86
C PRO A 362 -24.37 5.01 17.25
N PRO A 363 -24.25 3.85 17.90
CA PRO A 363 -23.56 3.76 19.18
C PRO A 363 -22.06 4.05 18.97
N ASN A 364 -21.46 4.82 19.89
CA ASN A 364 -20.02 5.11 19.92
C ASN A 364 -19.38 5.47 18.56
N PRO A 365 -19.91 6.45 17.81
CA PRO A 365 -19.47 6.71 16.43
C PRO A 365 -18.01 7.21 16.31
N LEU A 366 -17.41 7.62 17.43
CA LEU A 366 -16.02 8.10 17.53
C LEU A 366 -15.08 7.07 18.20
N ALA A 367 -15.56 5.85 18.50
CA ALA A 367 -14.72 4.83 19.08
C ALA A 367 -13.47 4.60 18.22
N PRO A 368 -12.29 4.41 18.83
CA PRO A 368 -11.08 4.08 18.10
C PRO A 368 -11.28 2.80 17.26
N ILE A 369 -10.79 2.82 16.03
CA ILE A 369 -10.76 1.68 15.13
C ILE A 369 -9.28 1.36 14.90
N ALA A 370 -8.87 0.11 15.11
CA ALA A 370 -7.55 -0.33 14.73
C ALA A 370 -7.48 -0.57 13.20
N GLU A 371 -6.34 -0.28 12.61
CA GLU A 371 -6.11 -0.71 11.23
C GLU A 371 -6.20 -2.24 11.14
N ARG A 372 -6.83 -2.70 10.08
CA ARG A 372 -7.06 -4.12 9.85
C ARG A 372 -6.11 -4.60 8.77
N HIS A 373 -5.24 -5.51 9.14
CA HIS A 373 -4.26 -6.13 8.24
C HIS A 373 -4.46 -7.64 8.20
N GLY A 374 -4.22 -8.23 7.04
CA GLY A 374 -4.24 -9.67 6.84
C GLY A 374 -5.53 -10.24 6.26
N PRO A 375 -5.46 -11.49 5.79
CA PRO A 375 -6.51 -12.10 4.97
C PRO A 375 -7.84 -12.29 5.68
N GLN A 376 -7.86 -12.34 7.01
CA GLN A 376 -9.10 -12.47 7.81
C GLN A 376 -10.01 -11.25 7.71
N TRP A 377 -9.51 -10.10 7.28
CA TRP A 377 -10.28 -8.86 7.11
C TRP A 377 -10.67 -8.60 5.66
N GLU A 378 -10.15 -9.38 4.71
CA GLU A 378 -10.47 -9.24 3.31
C GLU A 378 -11.89 -9.73 3.02
N TYR A 379 -12.58 -9.01 2.14
CA TYR A 379 -13.87 -9.44 1.66
C TYR A 379 -13.71 -10.57 0.65
N ARG A 380 -14.35 -11.71 0.90
CA ARG A 380 -14.32 -12.92 0.06
C ARG A 380 -15.67 -13.21 -0.58
N GLY A 381 -16.47 -12.19 -0.80
CA GLY A 381 -17.82 -12.28 -1.36
C GLY A 381 -17.92 -11.85 -2.82
N GLU A 382 -19.14 -11.76 -3.28
CA GLU A 382 -19.46 -11.26 -4.61
C GLU A 382 -19.40 -9.72 -4.64
N VAL A 383 -18.85 -9.17 -5.73
CA VAL A 383 -18.88 -7.74 -6.05
C VAL A 383 -19.97 -7.49 -7.08
N VAL A 384 -20.80 -6.49 -6.85
CA VAL A 384 -21.94 -6.15 -7.72
C VAL A 384 -21.82 -4.71 -8.23
N PRO A 385 -22.40 -4.38 -9.39
CA PRO A 385 -22.45 -3.00 -9.85
C PRO A 385 -23.22 -2.10 -8.89
N TYR A 386 -22.72 -0.88 -8.69
CA TYR A 386 -23.43 0.21 -8.04
C TYR A 386 -23.93 1.21 -9.09
N GLY A 387 -25.22 1.18 -9.40
CA GLY A 387 -25.81 1.93 -10.51
C GLY A 387 -25.71 1.17 -11.83
N ASP A 388 -25.32 1.85 -12.90
CA ASP A 388 -25.16 1.22 -14.22
C ASP A 388 -24.09 0.12 -14.19
N GLY A 389 -24.46 -1.06 -14.69
CA GLY A 389 -23.59 -2.22 -14.70
C GLY A 389 -23.08 -2.57 -16.11
N ASP A 390 -21.94 -3.25 -16.13
CA ASP A 390 -21.39 -3.93 -17.30
C ASP A 390 -20.78 -5.26 -16.83
N GLU A 391 -21.32 -6.37 -17.36
CA GLU A 391 -20.93 -7.72 -16.93
C GLU A 391 -19.44 -8.02 -17.13
N LEU A 392 -18.80 -7.48 -18.19
CA LEU A 392 -17.38 -7.64 -18.41
C LEU A 392 -16.55 -6.93 -17.34
N TYR A 393 -16.91 -5.69 -17.01
CA TYR A 393 -16.25 -4.94 -15.94
C TYR A 393 -16.61 -5.48 -14.54
N THR A 394 -17.80 -6.04 -14.36
CA THR A 394 -18.16 -6.72 -13.09
C THR A 394 -17.28 -7.95 -12.87
N ALA A 395 -17.01 -8.71 -13.92
CA ALA A 395 -16.09 -9.83 -13.85
C ALA A 395 -14.64 -9.37 -13.55
N VAL A 396 -14.21 -8.24 -14.10
CA VAL A 396 -12.91 -7.62 -13.76
C VAL A 396 -12.88 -7.21 -12.29
N ALA A 397 -13.92 -6.50 -11.82
CA ALA A 397 -14.00 -6.07 -10.41
C ALA A 397 -13.92 -7.26 -9.44
N GLN A 398 -14.53 -8.39 -9.81
CA GLN A 398 -14.53 -9.62 -9.01
C GLN A 398 -13.13 -10.22 -8.84
N VAL A 399 -12.25 -10.07 -9.83
CA VAL A 399 -10.91 -10.66 -9.80
C VAL A 399 -9.81 -9.69 -9.36
N MET A 400 -9.99 -8.39 -9.49
CA MET A 400 -8.93 -7.39 -9.26
C MET A 400 -8.29 -7.47 -7.87
N HIS A 401 -9.06 -7.72 -6.82
CA HIS A 401 -8.57 -7.74 -5.44
C HIS A 401 -8.83 -9.08 -4.74
N GLU A 402 -8.84 -10.16 -5.50
CA GLU A 402 -8.94 -11.54 -4.99
C GLU A 402 -10.21 -11.83 -4.19
N SER A 403 -11.22 -10.96 -4.25
CA SER A 403 -12.45 -11.14 -3.47
C SER A 403 -13.10 -12.52 -3.71
N ASN A 404 -13.11 -12.97 -4.95
CA ASN A 404 -13.61 -14.30 -5.32
C ASN A 404 -13.01 -14.77 -6.67
N LEU A 405 -11.76 -15.17 -6.68
CA LEU A 405 -11.07 -15.65 -7.90
C LEU A 405 -11.73 -16.89 -8.50
N ALA A 406 -12.26 -17.80 -7.65
CA ALA A 406 -12.85 -19.05 -8.10
C ALA A 406 -14.08 -18.83 -9.00
N ALA A 407 -14.93 -17.85 -8.67
CA ALA A 407 -16.08 -17.47 -9.48
C ALA A 407 -15.72 -16.43 -10.57
N GLY A 408 -14.83 -15.51 -10.24
CA GLY A 408 -14.49 -14.38 -11.12
C GLY A 408 -13.70 -14.76 -12.35
N ILE A 409 -12.73 -15.68 -12.25
CA ILE A 409 -11.91 -16.10 -13.38
C ILE A 409 -12.75 -16.73 -14.51
N PRO A 410 -13.60 -17.76 -14.25
CA PRO A 410 -14.44 -18.32 -15.30
C PRO A 410 -15.40 -17.29 -15.90
N ARG A 411 -15.96 -16.40 -15.08
CA ARG A 411 -16.86 -15.32 -15.54
C ARG A 411 -16.12 -14.37 -16.49
N LEU A 412 -14.91 -13.93 -16.12
CA LEU A 412 -14.09 -13.05 -16.96
C LEU A 412 -13.68 -13.74 -18.27
N GLN A 413 -13.27 -15.00 -18.22
CA GLN A 413 -12.95 -15.79 -19.41
C GLN A 413 -14.15 -15.89 -20.36
N ALA A 414 -15.34 -16.19 -19.85
CA ALA A 414 -16.57 -16.28 -20.65
C ALA A 414 -16.95 -14.93 -21.29
N GLN A 415 -16.83 -13.82 -20.54
CA GLN A 415 -17.12 -12.48 -21.05
C GLN A 415 -16.11 -12.06 -22.13
N ILE A 416 -14.82 -12.34 -21.94
CA ILE A 416 -13.78 -12.06 -22.94
C ILE A 416 -14.03 -12.87 -24.22
N ALA A 417 -14.37 -14.17 -24.10
CA ALA A 417 -14.63 -15.05 -25.24
C ALA A 417 -15.85 -14.60 -26.05
N SER A 418 -16.93 -14.19 -25.36
CA SER A 418 -18.18 -13.78 -26.02
C SER A 418 -18.11 -12.39 -26.64
N ARG A 419 -17.53 -11.42 -25.94
CA ARG A 419 -17.51 -10.00 -26.37
C ARG A 419 -16.30 -9.62 -27.22
N LYS A 420 -15.21 -10.40 -27.15
CA LYS A 420 -13.94 -10.18 -27.85
C LYS A 420 -13.47 -8.71 -27.78
N PRO A 421 -13.31 -8.16 -26.55
CA PRO A 421 -12.95 -6.76 -26.38
C PRO A 421 -11.61 -6.47 -27.05
N THR A 422 -11.46 -5.26 -27.60
CA THR A 422 -10.22 -4.82 -28.24
C THR A 422 -9.15 -4.37 -27.28
N GLN A 423 -9.55 -3.92 -26.07
CA GLN A 423 -8.64 -3.41 -25.05
C GLN A 423 -7.82 -4.56 -24.45
N PRO A 424 -6.48 -4.46 -24.40
CA PRO A 424 -5.61 -5.50 -23.85
C PRO A 424 -5.75 -5.65 -22.32
N GLU A 425 -6.26 -4.63 -21.65
CA GLU A 425 -6.43 -4.61 -20.20
C GLU A 425 -7.27 -5.77 -19.68
N PHE A 426 -8.31 -6.20 -20.42
CA PHE A 426 -9.13 -7.35 -20.00
C PHE A 426 -8.34 -8.64 -19.95
N GLN A 427 -7.45 -8.86 -20.92
CA GLN A 427 -6.56 -10.02 -20.91
C GLN A 427 -5.48 -9.89 -19.83
N MET A 428 -5.00 -8.67 -19.57
CA MET A 428 -4.05 -8.38 -18.52
C MET A 428 -4.64 -8.69 -17.13
N GLU A 429 -5.86 -8.21 -16.83
CA GLU A 429 -6.55 -8.51 -15.56
C GLU A 429 -6.82 -10.00 -15.38
N LEU A 430 -7.14 -10.71 -16.47
CA LEU A 430 -7.24 -12.16 -16.43
C LEU A 430 -5.89 -12.82 -16.11
N GLY A 431 -4.81 -12.34 -16.72
CA GLY A 431 -3.45 -12.81 -16.46
C GLY A 431 -3.05 -12.60 -14.98
N ASP A 432 -3.29 -11.41 -14.45
CA ASP A 432 -3.05 -11.08 -13.04
C ASP A 432 -3.86 -12.00 -12.09
N ALA A 433 -5.13 -12.23 -12.40
CA ALA A 433 -6.00 -13.09 -11.61
C ALA A 433 -5.54 -14.57 -11.63
N LEU A 434 -5.15 -15.08 -12.79
CA LEU A 434 -4.65 -16.45 -12.96
C LEU A 434 -3.30 -16.63 -12.22
N GLN A 435 -2.43 -15.62 -12.23
CA GLN A 435 -1.18 -15.64 -11.47
C GLN A 435 -1.46 -15.77 -9.96
N ARG A 436 -2.38 -14.96 -9.43
CA ARG A 436 -2.79 -15.01 -8.02
C ARG A 436 -3.47 -16.34 -7.65
N ALA A 437 -4.16 -16.95 -8.59
CA ALA A 437 -4.77 -18.27 -8.42
C ALA A 437 -3.78 -19.44 -8.54
N GLY A 438 -2.47 -19.19 -8.71
CA GLY A 438 -1.45 -20.24 -8.86
C GLY A 438 -1.52 -20.97 -10.20
N ARG A 439 -2.02 -20.34 -11.26
CA ARG A 439 -2.19 -20.90 -12.63
C ARG A 439 -1.25 -20.21 -13.62
N PRO A 440 0.09 -20.33 -13.46
CA PRO A 440 1.05 -19.51 -14.17
C PRO A 440 1.09 -19.75 -15.69
N GLN A 441 0.83 -20.98 -16.16
CA GLN A 441 0.83 -21.27 -17.60
C GLN A 441 -0.33 -20.56 -18.31
N GLU A 442 -1.52 -20.55 -17.69
CA GLU A 442 -2.69 -19.86 -18.21
C GLU A 442 -2.54 -18.33 -18.09
N SER A 443 -1.91 -17.85 -17.02
CA SER A 443 -1.54 -16.45 -16.86
C SER A 443 -0.65 -15.98 -18.01
N ALA A 444 0.42 -16.73 -18.33
CA ALA A 444 1.30 -16.41 -19.45
C ALA A 444 0.54 -16.38 -20.79
N ALA A 445 -0.38 -17.30 -21.01
CA ALA A 445 -1.23 -17.30 -22.21
C ALA A 445 -2.10 -16.05 -22.31
N ALA A 446 -2.70 -15.61 -21.19
CA ALA A 446 -3.50 -14.39 -21.14
C ALA A 446 -2.67 -13.14 -21.46
N TYR A 447 -1.45 -13.02 -20.92
CA TYR A 447 -0.54 -11.90 -21.26
C TYR A 447 -0.08 -11.93 -22.72
N ARG A 448 0.18 -13.12 -23.29
CA ARG A 448 0.48 -13.23 -24.73
C ARG A 448 -0.70 -12.75 -25.59
N ALA A 449 -1.94 -13.11 -25.23
CA ALA A 449 -3.13 -12.62 -25.91
C ALA A 449 -3.33 -11.09 -25.75
N ALA A 450 -2.88 -10.50 -24.63
CA ALA A 450 -2.84 -9.05 -24.48
C ALA A 450 -1.78 -8.41 -25.39
N LEU A 451 -0.60 -9.04 -25.52
CA LEU A 451 0.49 -8.58 -26.37
C LEU A 451 0.14 -8.68 -27.86
N GLU A 452 -0.66 -9.64 -28.31
CA GLU A 452 -1.19 -9.68 -29.69
C GLU A 452 -1.95 -8.40 -30.05
N LYS A 453 -2.65 -7.79 -29.06
CA LYS A 453 -3.38 -6.53 -29.24
C LYS A 453 -2.49 -5.30 -29.12
N GLN A 454 -1.47 -5.36 -28.26
CA GLN A 454 -0.53 -4.24 -28.02
C GLN A 454 0.90 -4.75 -27.90
N PRO A 455 1.56 -5.09 -29.02
CA PRO A 455 2.92 -5.67 -29.03
C PRO A 455 4.00 -4.75 -28.42
N GLN A 456 3.79 -3.43 -28.52
CA GLN A 456 4.71 -2.40 -28.02
C GLN A 456 4.36 -1.93 -26.61
N SER A 457 3.76 -2.80 -25.77
CA SER A 457 3.48 -2.46 -24.38
C SER A 457 4.59 -2.94 -23.45
N PRO A 458 5.43 -2.03 -22.91
CA PRO A 458 6.48 -2.42 -21.97
C PRO A 458 5.88 -3.07 -20.70
N ARG A 459 4.73 -2.57 -20.26
CA ARG A 459 4.00 -3.13 -19.11
C ARG A 459 3.60 -4.59 -19.28
N LEU A 460 3.10 -4.97 -20.47
CA LEU A 460 2.67 -6.35 -20.73
C LEU A 460 3.86 -7.30 -20.81
N TRP A 461 4.96 -6.87 -21.43
CA TRP A 461 6.20 -7.63 -21.47
C TRP A 461 6.77 -7.85 -20.06
N ALA A 462 6.82 -6.81 -19.22
CA ALA A 462 7.30 -6.94 -17.85
C ALA A 462 6.41 -7.89 -17.02
N ARG A 463 5.09 -7.79 -17.16
CA ARG A 463 4.15 -8.66 -16.44
C ARG A 463 4.19 -10.12 -16.89
N LEU A 464 4.45 -10.39 -18.17
CA LEU A 464 4.60 -11.74 -18.69
C LEU A 464 5.76 -12.50 -18.03
N ALA A 465 6.82 -11.82 -17.62
CA ALA A 465 7.99 -12.45 -17.02
C ALA A 465 7.67 -13.20 -15.73
N MET A 466 6.75 -12.69 -14.91
CA MET A 466 6.42 -13.27 -13.61
C MET A 466 5.78 -14.67 -13.72
N PRO A 467 4.70 -14.88 -14.51
CA PRO A 467 4.12 -16.21 -14.67
C PRO A 467 5.06 -17.19 -15.39
N LEU A 468 5.88 -16.73 -16.32
CA LEU A 468 6.88 -17.57 -16.97
C LEU A 468 7.90 -18.11 -15.95
N ARG A 469 8.38 -17.27 -15.04
CA ARG A 469 9.26 -17.67 -13.94
C ARG A 469 8.55 -18.64 -12.98
N ALA A 470 7.32 -18.36 -12.61
CA ALA A 470 6.53 -19.22 -11.73
C ALA A 470 6.22 -20.58 -12.37
N ALA A 471 6.19 -20.67 -13.70
CA ALA A 471 6.10 -21.91 -14.46
C ALA A 471 7.43 -22.69 -14.56
N GLY A 472 8.50 -22.22 -13.89
CA GLY A 472 9.82 -22.85 -13.91
C GLY A 472 10.66 -22.56 -15.16
N GLN A 473 10.25 -21.63 -15.99
CA GLN A 473 11.02 -21.24 -17.17
C GLN A 473 12.16 -20.28 -16.77
N THR A 474 13.26 -20.32 -17.48
CA THR A 474 14.46 -19.51 -17.19
C THR A 474 14.80 -18.52 -18.29
N LYS A 475 14.71 -18.94 -19.55
CA LYS A 475 15.08 -18.11 -20.72
C LYS A 475 14.00 -17.11 -21.12
N GLU A 476 12.75 -17.55 -21.24
CA GLU A 476 11.65 -16.70 -21.68
C GLU A 476 11.37 -15.51 -20.73
N PRO A 477 11.43 -15.66 -19.39
CA PRO A 477 11.30 -14.51 -18.50
C PRO A 477 12.38 -13.44 -18.72
N LEU A 478 13.63 -13.85 -18.94
CA LEU A 478 14.73 -12.91 -19.26
C LEU A 478 14.43 -12.13 -20.55
N GLU A 479 14.01 -12.86 -21.60
CA GLU A 479 13.67 -12.24 -22.87
C GLU A 479 12.49 -11.27 -22.72
N ALA A 480 11.45 -11.63 -21.98
CA ALA A 480 10.31 -10.76 -21.75
C ALA A 480 10.71 -9.45 -21.03
N LEU A 481 11.57 -9.51 -20.00
CA LEU A 481 12.09 -8.30 -19.34
C LEU A 481 12.94 -7.46 -20.28
N ARG A 482 13.79 -8.08 -21.11
CA ARG A 482 14.61 -7.40 -22.13
C ARG A 482 13.75 -6.72 -23.19
N GLN A 483 12.68 -7.37 -23.65
CA GLN A 483 11.70 -6.77 -24.57
C GLN A 483 10.99 -5.57 -23.94
N SER A 484 10.60 -5.66 -22.66
CA SER A 484 10.07 -4.51 -21.94
C SER A 484 11.03 -3.32 -21.96
N LEU A 485 12.30 -3.57 -21.62
CA LEU A 485 13.35 -2.55 -21.58
C LEU A 485 13.79 -2.05 -22.97
N ALA A 486 13.60 -2.84 -24.01
CA ALA A 486 13.84 -2.40 -25.39
C ALA A 486 12.77 -1.40 -25.86
N VAL A 487 11.53 -1.56 -25.40
CA VAL A 487 10.44 -0.63 -25.70
C VAL A 487 10.55 0.65 -24.86
N ASP A 488 10.79 0.50 -23.57
CA ASP A 488 11.01 1.61 -22.64
C ASP A 488 12.15 1.27 -21.68
N PRO A 489 13.34 1.86 -21.88
CA PRO A 489 14.50 1.61 -21.01
C PRO A 489 14.38 2.27 -19.63
N ASN A 490 13.40 3.18 -19.42
CA ASN A 490 13.19 3.97 -18.19
C ASN A 490 12.28 3.28 -17.18
N GLN A 491 12.63 2.05 -16.77
CA GLN A 491 11.83 1.22 -15.87
C GLN A 491 12.72 0.63 -14.77
N PRO A 492 12.96 1.35 -13.66
CA PRO A 492 13.85 0.89 -12.58
C PRO A 492 13.41 -0.45 -11.99
N ASP A 493 12.09 -0.67 -11.81
CA ASP A 493 11.54 -1.92 -11.27
C ASP A 493 11.80 -3.11 -12.24
N VAL A 494 11.80 -2.87 -13.55
CA VAL A 494 12.09 -3.92 -14.55
C VAL A 494 13.58 -4.26 -14.57
N TRP A 495 14.47 -3.25 -14.44
CA TRP A 495 15.90 -3.48 -14.24
C TRP A 495 16.18 -4.25 -12.95
N LEU A 496 15.49 -3.94 -11.85
CA LEU A 496 15.57 -4.70 -10.59
C LEU A 496 15.18 -6.16 -10.82
N ASN A 497 14.02 -6.41 -11.44
CA ASN A 497 13.53 -7.76 -11.71
C ASN A 497 14.46 -8.55 -12.64
N LEU A 498 15.07 -7.90 -13.65
CA LEU A 498 16.06 -8.50 -14.52
C LEU A 498 17.30 -8.92 -13.71
N GLY A 499 17.83 -8.04 -12.86
CA GLY A 499 18.97 -8.34 -12.01
C GLY A 499 18.69 -9.48 -11.01
N LEU A 500 17.50 -9.54 -10.43
CA LEU A 500 17.09 -10.64 -9.55
C LEU A 500 17.09 -11.98 -10.30
N LEU A 501 16.59 -11.99 -11.51
CA LEU A 501 16.57 -13.21 -12.32
C LEU A 501 17.97 -13.63 -12.79
N GLU A 502 18.82 -12.68 -13.22
CA GLU A 502 20.21 -12.91 -13.60
C GLU A 502 21.01 -13.45 -12.40
N SER A 503 20.82 -12.88 -11.20
CA SER A 503 21.42 -13.38 -9.97
C SER A 503 20.98 -14.81 -9.64
N GLN A 504 19.69 -15.11 -9.75
CA GLN A 504 19.14 -16.45 -9.52
C GLN A 504 19.72 -17.50 -10.49
N LEU A 505 20.05 -17.08 -11.72
CA LEU A 505 20.68 -17.92 -12.74
C LEU A 505 22.20 -18.01 -12.61
N GLY A 506 22.80 -17.33 -11.64
CA GLY A 506 24.23 -17.33 -11.36
C GLY A 506 25.05 -16.33 -12.19
N ASP A 507 24.41 -15.52 -13.05
CA ASP A 507 25.10 -14.46 -13.81
C ASP A 507 25.25 -13.20 -12.93
N LYS A 508 26.13 -13.30 -11.93
CA LYS A 508 26.38 -12.20 -10.99
C LYS A 508 26.87 -10.91 -11.64
N PRO A 509 27.76 -10.94 -12.66
CA PRO A 509 28.18 -9.72 -13.35
C PRO A 509 27.02 -9.00 -14.04
N ALA A 510 26.14 -9.71 -14.73
CA ALA A 510 24.96 -9.11 -15.36
C ALA A 510 24.00 -8.55 -14.31
N ALA A 511 23.73 -9.29 -13.23
CA ALA A 511 22.87 -8.85 -12.13
C ALA A 511 23.35 -7.54 -11.50
N ILE A 512 24.67 -7.40 -11.23
CA ILE A 512 25.25 -6.15 -10.72
C ILE A 512 24.98 -4.99 -11.67
N GLN A 513 25.14 -5.20 -12.98
CA GLN A 513 24.88 -4.14 -13.98
C GLN A 513 23.40 -3.75 -14.01
N SER A 514 22.50 -4.73 -13.96
CA SER A 514 21.06 -4.49 -13.96
C SER A 514 20.61 -3.73 -12.69
N PHE A 515 21.12 -4.11 -11.53
CA PHE A 515 20.84 -3.39 -10.27
C PHE A 515 21.38 -1.96 -10.28
N ARG A 516 22.60 -1.75 -10.78
CA ARG A 516 23.17 -0.39 -10.92
C ARG A 516 22.37 0.47 -11.88
N LYS A 517 21.82 -0.09 -12.97
CA LYS A 517 20.90 0.63 -13.87
C LYS A 517 19.57 0.98 -13.20
N SER A 518 19.02 0.06 -12.40
CA SER A 518 17.84 0.30 -11.59
C SER A 518 18.04 1.49 -10.66
N ILE A 519 19.10 1.47 -9.85
CA ILE A 519 19.46 2.53 -8.89
C ILE A 519 19.78 3.86 -9.60
N ALA A 520 20.46 3.82 -10.75
CA ALA A 520 20.76 5.03 -11.52
C ALA A 520 19.50 5.75 -12.02
N GLN A 521 18.40 5.01 -12.23
CA GLN A 521 17.11 5.58 -12.63
C GLN A 521 16.26 5.98 -11.43
N ASP A 522 16.33 5.24 -10.33
CA ASP A 522 15.61 5.52 -9.09
C ASP A 522 16.53 5.24 -7.88
N ALA A 523 17.25 6.27 -7.46
CA ALA A 523 18.16 6.20 -6.32
C ALA A 523 17.44 6.04 -4.95
N GLU A 524 16.12 6.13 -4.93
CA GLU A 524 15.31 5.95 -3.73
C GLU A 524 14.70 4.54 -3.62
N LEU A 525 15.07 3.63 -4.53
CA LEU A 525 14.61 2.24 -4.53
C LEU A 525 15.43 1.40 -3.53
N ALA A 526 14.98 1.33 -2.28
CA ALA A 526 15.68 0.63 -1.20
C ALA A 526 15.97 -0.85 -1.52
N GLU A 527 15.02 -1.53 -2.18
CA GLU A 527 15.17 -2.92 -2.62
C GLU A 527 16.27 -3.08 -3.68
N GLY A 528 16.47 -2.09 -4.53
CA GLY A 528 17.55 -2.06 -5.53
C GLY A 528 18.93 -2.08 -4.85
N HIS A 529 19.13 -1.22 -3.86
CA HIS A 529 20.35 -1.17 -3.04
C HIS A 529 20.59 -2.47 -2.27
N ALA A 530 19.55 -3.01 -1.62
CA ALA A 530 19.66 -4.27 -0.89
C ALA A 530 19.97 -5.47 -1.80
N SER A 531 19.40 -5.50 -3.01
CA SER A 531 19.65 -6.57 -3.99
C SER A 531 21.06 -6.49 -4.58
N LEU A 532 21.54 -5.28 -4.90
CA LEU A 532 22.92 -5.07 -5.30
C LEU A 532 23.90 -5.54 -4.23
N ALA A 533 23.65 -5.16 -2.97
CA ALA A 533 24.48 -5.53 -1.84
C ALA A 533 24.59 -7.04 -1.64
N ALA A 534 23.49 -7.78 -1.85
CA ALA A 534 23.48 -9.24 -1.75
C ALA A 534 24.50 -9.86 -2.71
N VAL A 535 24.47 -9.46 -3.98
CA VAL A 535 25.38 -10.01 -4.99
C VAL A 535 26.82 -9.53 -4.77
N LEU A 536 27.03 -8.28 -4.32
CA LEU A 536 28.35 -7.77 -3.96
C LEU A 536 28.97 -8.55 -2.79
N ALA A 537 28.19 -8.87 -1.76
CA ALA A 537 28.65 -9.69 -0.64
C ALA A 537 29.05 -11.11 -1.09
N GLU A 538 28.26 -11.74 -1.94
CA GLU A 538 28.56 -13.06 -2.52
C GLU A 538 29.81 -13.07 -3.41
N THR A 539 30.14 -11.93 -4.03
CA THR A 539 31.35 -11.78 -4.84
C THR A 539 32.56 -11.22 -4.07
N GLY A 540 32.45 -11.13 -2.74
CA GLY A 540 33.53 -10.70 -1.85
C GLY A 540 33.71 -9.19 -1.73
N GLN A 541 32.89 -8.38 -2.38
CA GLN A 541 32.94 -6.91 -2.34
C GLN A 541 32.20 -6.37 -1.09
N THR A 542 32.63 -6.82 0.09
CA THR A 542 31.89 -6.64 1.37
C THR A 542 31.80 -5.18 1.82
N GLN A 543 32.75 -4.33 1.46
CA GLN A 543 32.71 -2.90 1.86
C GLN A 543 31.65 -2.15 1.04
N GLU A 544 31.58 -2.39 -0.28
CA GLU A 544 30.56 -1.80 -1.15
C GLU A 544 29.18 -2.34 -0.76
N ALA A 545 29.06 -3.65 -0.49
CA ALA A 545 27.81 -4.25 0.00
C ALA A 545 27.31 -3.56 1.28
N GLU A 546 28.17 -3.32 2.25
CA GLU A 546 27.80 -2.64 3.49
C GLU A 546 27.33 -1.18 3.24
N ALA A 547 27.97 -0.46 2.34
CA ALA A 547 27.57 0.90 1.97
C ALA A 547 26.18 0.91 1.33
N GLU A 548 25.92 0.01 0.40
CA GLU A 548 24.60 -0.15 -0.25
C GLU A 548 23.50 -0.53 0.76
N LEU A 549 23.78 -1.43 1.71
CA LEU A 549 22.84 -1.80 2.76
C LEU A 549 22.50 -0.63 3.69
N ARG A 550 23.49 0.20 4.04
CA ARG A 550 23.25 1.41 4.82
C ARG A 550 22.40 2.41 4.04
N THR A 551 22.62 2.54 2.73
CA THR A 551 21.78 3.35 1.87
C THR A 551 20.35 2.80 1.85
N ALA A 552 20.16 1.49 1.67
CA ALA A 552 18.84 0.86 1.73
C ALA A 552 18.12 1.15 3.04
N LEU A 553 18.81 1.06 4.19
CA LEU A 553 18.22 1.35 5.50
C LEU A 553 18.03 2.85 5.77
N SER A 554 18.77 3.73 5.13
CA SER A 554 18.50 5.16 5.20
C SER A 554 17.20 5.52 4.45
N LEU A 555 16.88 4.78 3.39
CA LEU A 555 15.63 4.92 2.62
C LEU A 555 14.46 4.21 3.32
N ARG A 556 14.67 2.99 3.82
CA ARG A 556 13.65 2.15 4.48
C ARG A 556 14.23 1.52 5.75
N PRO A 557 14.08 2.19 6.92
CA PRO A 557 14.75 1.79 8.16
C PRO A 557 14.39 0.39 8.68
N ALA A 558 13.22 -0.11 8.33
CA ALA A 558 12.74 -1.40 8.79
C ALA A 558 12.85 -2.51 7.71
N LEU A 559 13.62 -2.30 6.63
CA LEU A 559 13.76 -3.29 5.54
C LEU A 559 14.41 -4.58 6.05
N PRO A 560 13.65 -5.70 6.22
CA PRO A 560 14.17 -6.91 6.86
C PRO A 560 15.33 -7.54 6.10
N ALA A 561 15.29 -7.52 4.77
CA ALA A 561 16.34 -8.07 3.92
C ALA A 561 17.68 -7.37 4.12
N ALA A 562 17.69 -6.03 4.22
CA ALA A 562 18.91 -5.27 4.47
C ALA A 562 19.46 -5.51 5.88
N HIS A 563 18.56 -5.60 6.88
CA HIS A 563 18.96 -5.96 8.24
C HIS A 563 19.55 -7.37 8.31
N ALA A 564 18.94 -8.36 7.65
CA ALA A 564 19.48 -9.73 7.61
C ALA A 564 20.91 -9.76 7.05
N GLN A 565 21.13 -9.10 5.92
CA GLN A 565 22.45 -9.07 5.26
C GLN A 565 23.52 -8.37 6.13
N LEU A 566 23.18 -7.24 6.75
CA LEU A 566 24.11 -6.57 7.68
C LEU A 566 24.40 -7.44 8.90
N ALA A 567 23.40 -8.13 9.43
CA ALA A 567 23.59 -9.07 10.54
C ALA A 567 24.60 -10.16 10.19
N TYR A 568 24.51 -10.74 9.01
CA TYR A 568 25.48 -11.73 8.52
C TYR A 568 26.89 -11.14 8.37
N LEU A 569 27.00 -9.92 7.79
CA LEU A 569 28.28 -9.24 7.64
C LEU A 569 28.94 -8.96 9.00
N PHE A 570 28.19 -8.44 9.98
CA PHE A 570 28.71 -8.15 11.32
C PHE A 570 29.06 -9.44 12.06
N ALA A 571 28.23 -10.48 11.98
CA ALA A 571 28.50 -11.79 12.60
C ALA A 571 29.79 -12.43 12.04
N SER A 572 30.05 -12.33 10.74
CA SER A 572 31.27 -12.83 10.11
C SER A 572 32.53 -12.09 10.54
N ARG A 573 32.43 -10.80 10.81
CA ARG A 573 33.53 -9.96 11.31
C ARG A 573 33.73 -10.06 12.83
N GLY A 574 32.82 -10.74 13.55
CA GLY A 574 32.88 -10.86 15.01
C GLY A 574 32.25 -9.71 15.79
N ASP A 575 31.63 -8.74 15.13
CA ASP A 575 30.86 -7.67 15.80
C ASP A 575 29.47 -8.20 16.15
N LEU A 576 29.43 -9.02 17.21
CA LEU A 576 28.23 -9.77 17.58
C LEU A 576 27.10 -8.88 18.12
N GLU A 577 27.43 -7.75 18.76
CA GLU A 577 26.43 -6.81 19.26
C GLU A 577 25.66 -6.15 18.12
N GLN A 578 26.36 -5.68 17.08
CA GLN A 578 25.70 -5.16 15.88
C GLN A 578 24.92 -6.27 15.15
N ALA A 579 25.49 -7.48 15.07
CA ALA A 579 24.80 -8.60 14.42
C ALA A 579 23.44 -8.89 15.08
N ILE A 580 23.38 -9.00 16.42
CA ILE A 580 22.10 -9.28 17.10
C ILE A 580 21.10 -8.11 16.99
N TRP A 581 21.59 -6.87 16.99
CA TRP A 581 20.72 -5.69 16.78
C TRP A 581 20.04 -5.74 15.41
N HIS A 582 20.78 -6.11 14.37
CA HIS A 582 20.25 -6.27 13.03
C HIS A 582 19.37 -7.54 12.89
N PHE A 583 19.77 -8.68 13.47
CA PHE A 583 18.92 -9.90 13.47
C PHE A 583 17.56 -9.67 14.11
N ALA A 584 17.49 -8.86 15.18
CA ALA A 584 16.22 -8.51 15.83
C ALA A 584 15.24 -7.77 14.88
N ARG A 585 15.74 -7.26 13.75
CA ARG A 585 14.99 -6.51 12.72
C ARG A 585 14.90 -7.23 11.37
N ALA A 586 15.54 -8.41 11.28
CA ALA A 586 15.63 -9.19 10.02
C ALA A 586 14.38 -10.00 9.69
N GLY A 587 13.33 -9.90 10.52
CA GLY A 587 12.11 -10.69 10.39
C GLY A 587 12.24 -12.14 10.87
N ASP A 588 11.12 -12.87 10.79
CA ASP A 588 10.99 -14.20 11.41
C ASP A 588 11.30 -15.37 10.44
N ALA A 589 12.00 -15.13 9.34
CA ALA A 589 12.46 -16.20 8.47
C ALA A 589 13.32 -17.21 9.23
N ALA A 590 13.09 -18.50 9.02
CA ALA A 590 13.75 -19.58 9.75
C ALA A 590 15.28 -19.45 9.78
N ILE A 591 15.88 -19.12 8.63
CA ILE A 591 17.33 -18.94 8.51
C ILE A 591 17.85 -17.75 9.33
N ASN A 592 17.09 -16.66 9.42
CA ASN A 592 17.46 -15.50 10.21
C ASN A 592 17.39 -15.82 11.72
N GLN A 593 16.33 -16.49 12.15
CA GLN A 593 16.15 -16.92 13.54
C GLN A 593 17.21 -17.94 13.96
N PHE A 594 17.59 -18.87 13.08
CA PHE A 594 18.70 -19.79 13.31
C PHE A 594 20.02 -19.05 13.53
N SER A 595 20.36 -18.14 12.60
CA SER A 595 21.61 -17.38 12.65
C SER A 595 21.66 -16.41 13.83
N TYR A 596 20.52 -15.87 14.25
CA TYR A 596 20.38 -15.11 15.48
C TYR A 596 20.71 -15.99 16.69
N GLY A 597 20.12 -17.19 16.78
CA GLY A 597 20.39 -18.17 17.82
C GLY A 597 21.87 -18.56 17.88
N VAL A 598 22.50 -18.84 16.74
CA VAL A 598 23.94 -19.13 16.65
C VAL A 598 24.79 -17.95 17.14
N THR A 599 24.44 -16.73 16.77
CA THR A 599 25.16 -15.53 17.23
C THR A 599 25.05 -15.35 18.73
N LEU A 600 23.89 -15.58 19.32
CA LEU A 600 23.68 -15.55 20.77
C LEU A 600 24.48 -16.65 21.51
N VAL A 601 24.62 -17.84 20.91
CA VAL A 601 25.49 -18.91 21.45
C VAL A 601 26.94 -18.43 21.51
N ARG A 602 27.44 -17.76 20.45
CA ARG A 602 28.79 -17.17 20.43
C ARG A 602 29.01 -16.13 21.52
N MET A 603 27.93 -15.47 21.98
CA MET A 603 27.93 -14.47 23.06
C MET A 603 27.65 -15.10 24.44
N ASN A 604 27.55 -16.44 24.55
CA ASN A 604 27.16 -17.15 25.76
C ASN A 604 25.75 -16.78 26.30
N ARG A 605 24.86 -16.22 25.47
CA ARG A 605 23.48 -15.86 25.81
C ARG A 605 22.54 -17.04 25.54
N PHE A 606 22.80 -18.17 26.20
CA PHE A 606 22.18 -19.47 25.90
C PHE A 606 20.65 -19.51 26.10
N ALA A 607 20.15 -18.77 27.10
CA ALA A 607 18.70 -18.69 27.33
C ALA A 607 17.95 -18.06 26.17
N GLU A 608 18.48 -16.98 25.62
CA GLU A 608 17.92 -16.28 24.47
C GLU A 608 18.13 -17.07 23.19
N ALA A 609 19.28 -17.68 23.01
CA ALA A 609 19.57 -18.57 21.88
C ALA A 609 18.51 -19.67 21.72
N ARG A 610 18.10 -20.33 22.84
CA ARG A 610 17.02 -21.32 22.79
C ARG A 610 15.70 -20.78 22.23
N VAL A 611 15.34 -19.56 22.60
CA VAL A 611 14.10 -18.93 22.09
C VAL A 611 14.16 -18.76 20.57
N HIS A 612 15.27 -18.25 20.03
CA HIS A 612 15.42 -18.01 18.60
C HIS A 612 15.58 -19.30 17.79
N LEU A 613 16.27 -20.31 18.34
CA LEU A 613 16.35 -21.64 17.72
C LEU A 613 14.98 -22.34 17.67
N GLN A 614 14.16 -22.18 18.73
CA GLN A 614 12.80 -22.68 18.72
C GLN A 614 11.95 -21.97 17.66
N LYS A 615 11.99 -20.63 17.58
CA LYS A 615 11.30 -19.86 16.52
C LYS A 615 11.74 -20.31 15.13
N SER A 616 13.02 -20.61 14.94
CA SER A 616 13.52 -21.14 13.68
C SER A 616 12.86 -22.47 13.32
N LEU A 617 12.75 -23.39 14.28
CA LEU A 617 12.10 -24.68 14.09
C LEU A 617 10.59 -24.60 13.97
N ASP A 618 9.96 -23.62 14.60
CA ASP A 618 8.51 -23.33 14.43
C ASP A 618 8.20 -22.85 13.00
N ALA A 619 9.12 -22.09 12.40
CA ALA A 619 9.00 -21.61 11.01
C ALA A 619 9.37 -22.67 9.96
N ASP A 620 10.40 -23.49 10.25
CA ASP A 620 10.81 -24.64 9.43
C ASP A 620 11.31 -25.77 10.34
N PRO A 621 10.53 -26.84 10.53
CA PRO A 621 10.92 -27.98 11.35
C PRO A 621 11.98 -28.91 10.71
N ASN A 622 12.36 -28.69 9.45
CA ASN A 622 13.28 -29.56 8.72
C ASN A 622 14.73 -29.06 8.75
N GLN A 623 15.19 -28.57 9.90
CA GLN A 623 16.55 -28.04 10.09
C GLN A 623 17.38 -28.91 11.05
N PRO A 624 18.16 -29.89 10.57
CA PRO A 624 18.93 -30.79 11.44
C PRO A 624 19.94 -30.06 12.33
N MET A 625 20.55 -28.96 11.84
CA MET A 625 21.51 -28.19 12.64
C MET A 625 20.82 -27.40 13.76
N ALA A 626 19.61 -26.87 13.53
CA ALA A 626 18.85 -26.17 14.56
C ALA A 626 18.40 -27.13 15.66
N HIS A 627 17.94 -28.33 15.30
CA HIS A 627 17.62 -29.41 16.26
C HIS A 627 18.85 -29.82 17.08
N GLU A 628 19.98 -30.04 16.44
CA GLU A 628 21.23 -30.41 17.16
C GLU A 628 21.64 -29.33 18.17
N LEU A 629 21.69 -28.08 17.73
CA LEU A 629 22.12 -26.97 18.56
C LEU A 629 21.15 -26.69 19.71
N LEU A 630 19.84 -26.74 19.47
CA LEU A 630 18.81 -26.59 20.51
C LEU A 630 18.87 -27.74 21.49
N GLY A 631 19.03 -29.00 21.01
CA GLY A 631 19.22 -30.19 21.85
C GLY A 631 20.43 -30.05 22.77
N ARG A 632 21.55 -29.57 22.27
CA ARG A 632 22.76 -29.32 23.08
C ARG A 632 22.52 -28.31 24.19
N LEU A 633 21.89 -27.17 23.86
CA LEU A 633 21.56 -26.10 24.84
C LEU A 633 20.54 -26.59 25.88
N LEU A 634 19.63 -27.48 25.52
CA LEU A 634 18.68 -28.11 26.45
C LEU A 634 19.38 -29.12 27.37
N ALA A 635 20.33 -29.89 26.83
CA ALA A 635 21.13 -30.83 27.65
C ALA A 635 21.99 -30.08 28.70
N GLU A 636 22.62 -28.98 28.32
CA GLU A 636 23.35 -28.08 29.23
C GLU A 636 22.43 -27.46 30.30
N ALA A 637 21.17 -27.17 29.96
CA ALA A 637 20.16 -26.71 30.90
C ALA A 637 19.53 -27.79 31.77
N GLY A 638 20.02 -29.05 31.70
CA GLY A 638 19.51 -30.16 32.47
C GLY A 638 18.22 -30.80 31.93
N LYS A 639 17.72 -30.39 30.78
CA LYS A 639 16.49 -30.87 30.15
C LYS A 639 16.76 -32.05 29.22
N ALA A 640 17.32 -33.11 29.78
CA ALA A 640 17.80 -34.28 29.03
C ALA A 640 16.74 -34.97 28.15
N PRO A 641 15.47 -35.18 28.57
CA PRO A 641 14.47 -35.79 27.71
C PRO A 641 14.15 -34.95 26.45
N GLU A 642 13.99 -33.61 26.61
CA GLU A 642 13.76 -32.68 25.51
C GLU A 642 14.96 -32.68 24.56
N ALA A 643 16.18 -32.61 25.10
CA ALA A 643 17.42 -32.63 24.32
C ALA A 643 17.52 -33.91 23.44
N MET A 644 17.24 -35.08 24.00
CA MET A 644 17.28 -36.33 23.24
C MET A 644 16.22 -36.41 22.15
N ALA A 645 15.05 -35.79 22.34
CA ALA A 645 14.05 -35.69 21.29
C ALA A 645 14.60 -34.89 20.09
N HIS A 646 15.19 -33.73 20.34
CA HIS A 646 15.80 -32.91 19.31
C HIS A 646 16.99 -33.58 18.62
N PHE A 647 17.85 -34.34 19.34
CA PHE A 647 18.92 -35.11 18.71
C PHE A 647 18.37 -36.21 17.77
N ARG A 648 17.28 -36.90 18.17
CA ARG A 648 16.61 -37.86 17.29
C ARG A 648 15.99 -37.21 16.06
N ASP A 649 15.39 -36.04 16.18
CA ASP A 649 14.88 -35.29 15.03
C ASP A 649 16.01 -34.86 14.09
N ALA A 650 17.14 -34.39 14.62
CA ALA A 650 18.33 -34.08 13.83
C ALA A 650 18.82 -35.30 13.03
N ILE A 651 18.90 -36.49 13.68
CA ILE A 651 19.28 -37.74 13.05
C ILE A 651 18.25 -38.22 12.02
N ARG A 652 16.97 -38.11 12.34
CA ARG A 652 15.90 -38.46 11.40
C ARG A 652 15.97 -37.63 10.12
N LEU A 653 16.28 -36.34 10.22
CA LEU A 653 16.43 -35.44 9.10
C LEU A 653 17.74 -35.60 8.33
N ARG A 654 18.83 -35.97 9.04
CA ARG A 654 20.15 -36.23 8.49
C ARG A 654 20.79 -37.46 9.19
N PRO A 655 20.56 -38.66 8.65
CA PRO A 655 20.99 -39.91 9.30
C PRO A 655 22.52 -40.08 9.46
N ASP A 656 23.31 -39.32 8.70
CA ASP A 656 24.77 -39.29 8.77
C ASP A 656 25.33 -38.15 9.65
N PHE A 657 24.48 -37.52 10.46
CA PHE A 657 24.90 -36.40 11.31
C PHE A 657 25.65 -36.86 12.56
N GLY A 658 26.95 -37.12 12.43
CA GLY A 658 27.78 -37.65 13.48
C GLY A 658 27.77 -36.88 14.79
N GLN A 659 27.70 -35.54 14.73
CA GLN A 659 27.59 -34.69 15.92
C GLN A 659 26.29 -34.97 16.72
N ALA A 660 25.16 -35.15 16.02
CA ALA A 660 23.89 -35.48 16.67
C ALA A 660 23.91 -36.87 17.30
N HIS A 661 24.47 -37.86 16.63
CA HIS A 661 24.71 -39.18 17.18
C HIS A 661 25.60 -39.13 18.44
N LEU A 662 26.68 -38.35 18.39
CA LEU A 662 27.60 -38.15 19.53
C LEU A 662 26.88 -37.58 20.75
N ASN A 663 26.05 -36.53 20.52
CA ASN A 663 25.31 -35.89 21.59
C ASN A 663 24.20 -36.75 22.17
N LEU A 664 23.49 -37.53 21.33
CA LEU A 664 22.49 -38.50 21.77
C LEU A 664 23.15 -39.64 22.59
N ALA A 665 24.28 -40.14 22.10
CA ALA A 665 25.05 -41.18 22.81
C ALA A 665 25.50 -40.68 24.19
N ALA A 666 26.04 -39.49 24.30
CA ALA A 666 26.44 -38.87 25.56
C ALA A 666 25.26 -38.70 26.54
N ALA A 667 24.08 -38.29 26.02
CA ALA A 667 22.86 -38.17 26.82
C ALA A 667 22.36 -39.55 27.32
N LEU A 668 22.35 -40.57 26.46
CA LEU A 668 21.97 -41.94 26.81
C LEU A 668 22.92 -42.56 27.85
N LEU A 669 24.23 -42.31 27.72
CA LEU A 669 25.22 -42.79 28.67
C LEU A 669 25.02 -42.17 30.06
N ARG A 670 24.72 -40.87 30.15
CA ARG A 670 24.37 -40.20 31.41
C ARG A 670 23.12 -40.78 32.08
N GLN A 671 22.18 -41.31 31.29
CA GLN A 671 20.98 -41.99 31.78
C GLN A 671 21.25 -43.49 32.16
N GLY A 672 22.47 -43.99 31.96
CA GLY A 672 22.83 -45.35 32.23
C GLY A 672 22.48 -46.34 31.11
N ASN A 673 21.93 -45.84 29.98
CA ASN A 673 21.58 -46.71 28.83
C ASN A 673 22.83 -46.96 27.95
N ARG A 674 23.77 -47.77 28.48
CA ARG A 674 25.07 -48.03 27.86
C ARG A 674 24.97 -48.70 26.50
N ALA A 675 24.03 -49.65 26.34
CA ALA A 675 23.88 -50.36 25.07
C ALA A 675 23.44 -49.47 23.94
N ALA A 676 22.42 -48.61 24.17
CA ALA A 676 21.96 -47.61 23.20
C ALA A 676 23.05 -46.54 22.93
N ALA A 677 23.75 -46.07 23.97
CA ALA A 677 24.85 -45.13 23.81
C ALA A 677 25.97 -45.71 22.92
N ALA A 678 26.36 -46.96 23.12
CA ALA A 678 27.37 -47.61 22.30
C ALA A 678 26.94 -47.76 20.83
N ALA A 679 25.65 -47.99 20.56
CA ALA A 679 25.13 -48.01 19.19
C ALA A 679 25.28 -46.66 18.50
N GLU A 680 24.87 -45.58 19.16
CA GLU A 680 24.98 -44.24 18.63
C GLU A 680 26.44 -43.75 18.46
N PHE A 681 27.34 -44.11 19.39
CA PHE A 681 28.77 -43.82 19.22
C PHE A 681 29.38 -44.53 18.00
N ARG A 682 28.96 -45.78 17.68
CA ARG A 682 29.42 -46.48 16.46
C ARG A 682 28.98 -45.74 15.21
N LEU A 683 27.75 -45.20 15.18
CA LEU A 683 27.27 -44.39 14.06
C LEU A 683 28.06 -43.07 13.93
N ALA A 684 28.37 -42.44 15.05
CA ALA A 684 29.22 -41.24 15.05
C ALA A 684 30.66 -41.50 14.58
N GLN A 685 31.19 -42.73 14.69
CA GLN A 685 32.53 -43.07 14.18
C GLN A 685 32.61 -43.04 12.65
N SER A 686 31.50 -43.11 11.92
CA SER A 686 31.46 -43.05 10.48
C SER A 686 31.45 -41.60 9.95
N ASP A 687 31.41 -40.60 10.82
CA ASP A 687 31.48 -39.17 10.42
C ASP A 687 32.85 -38.86 9.78
N PRO A 688 32.94 -38.08 8.71
CA PRO A 688 34.20 -37.71 8.09
C PRO A 688 35.11 -36.84 8.97
N ASP A 689 34.57 -36.18 10.00
CA ASP A 689 35.36 -35.37 10.92
C ASP A 689 36.18 -36.21 11.90
N PRO A 690 37.55 -36.17 11.83
CA PRO A 690 38.42 -36.91 12.72
C PRO A 690 38.22 -36.62 14.20
N GLN A 691 37.72 -35.44 14.53
CA GLN A 691 37.45 -35.05 15.92
C GLN A 691 36.21 -35.77 16.46
N ILE A 692 35.15 -35.85 15.65
CA ILE A 692 33.95 -36.61 15.98
C ILE A 692 34.30 -38.10 16.13
N GLN A 693 35.07 -38.69 15.22
CA GLN A 693 35.54 -40.08 15.30
C GLN A 693 36.28 -40.36 16.61
N LYS A 694 37.22 -39.46 16.97
CA LYS A 694 38.01 -39.58 18.22
C LYS A 694 37.12 -39.51 19.46
N MET A 695 36.17 -38.61 19.50
CA MET A 695 35.23 -38.46 20.63
C MET A 695 34.29 -39.67 20.71
N ALA A 696 33.84 -40.20 19.61
CA ALA A 696 33.01 -41.37 19.52
C ALA A 696 33.75 -42.62 20.00
N ALA A 697 35.03 -42.81 19.65
CA ALA A 697 35.88 -43.88 20.14
C ALA A 697 36.09 -43.82 21.67
N ALA A 698 36.35 -42.64 22.21
CA ALA A 698 36.45 -42.42 23.64
C ALA A 698 35.11 -42.72 24.36
N GLY A 699 33.97 -42.30 23.76
CA GLY A 699 32.64 -42.60 24.26
C GLY A 699 32.31 -44.10 24.27
N LEU A 700 32.69 -44.85 23.23
CA LEU A 700 32.57 -46.30 23.18
C LEU A 700 33.33 -46.98 24.32
N THR A 701 34.55 -46.56 24.60
CA THR A 701 35.35 -47.08 25.73
C THR A 701 34.64 -46.81 27.06
N ALA A 702 34.04 -45.65 27.24
CA ALA A 702 33.27 -45.32 28.44
C ALA A 702 31.97 -46.12 28.57
N ALA A 703 31.31 -46.44 27.47
CA ALA A 703 30.06 -47.19 27.42
C ALA A 703 30.32 -48.71 27.67
N GLY A 704 31.54 -49.21 27.40
CA GLY A 704 31.94 -50.60 27.63
C GLY A 704 32.44 -50.89 29.05
N LYS A 705 32.74 -49.87 29.85
CA LYS A 705 33.07 -49.93 31.27
C LYS A 705 31.82 -49.82 32.13
#